data_fa47feb298ad3abf8ca900916a9736e9
#
_entry.id   fa47feb298ad3abf8ca900916a9736e9
#
_cell.length_a   1.000
_cell.length_b   1.000
_cell.length_c   1.000
_cell.angle_alpha   90.00
_cell.angle_beta   90.00
_cell.angle_gamma   90.00
#
_symmetry.space_group_name_H-M   'P 1'
#
loop_
_entity.id
_entity.type
_entity.pdbx_description
1 polymer ?
#
loop_
_entity_poly.entity_id
_entity_poly.type
_entity_poly.pdbx_seq_one_letter_code
_entity_poly.pdbx_strand_id
1 'polypeptide(L)'
;MSVVLDGSPLKAMQSSHTHTAQTALSGQELSQEIKSFISGIDTVQGRKLSVREHARCAVRLLRSVPACRGAVLEHLRGVYDEHVSAFLHNLETESDASSGVSSNLEDIIQEVHGVLSEFICLNPRAWAPLVSTWAVDLLGQLSSKHAGRRLLQLWMSCAATRSLMEAYSQSLAAMLSWCPDACVDALLDTSVQHSPHFDWVVAHIGSAFPGTIISRVLACGLKDFCSHGAKEQGLMVMVGDKGSRVPKIGSVVGILGHLAVHHSDSIRKELLRMFQESLSPSSPLSPTSSSTSWEGSPQLRRAAVPFLLQLAAMSPNLFGAVSAELVELLRPPVLLQLQALLQGLPREELDNMLGLAVHLISQSPSGGSRVLRFLADTATPASVIISGPTPSPHEGVREGCDRLLQMLLLHLHKLVFNRSDGAEVNPHHPALSQPKRLIPFLEELQSHVGELCAQTLRLERKRHLWLHQLLCLLSVYGGPSVATEALCQLLTQAHNPEELALAWQLHTTLSSCMAGLIPAAVSRCVAQIHTHTLGPRQLRQLLLNLAAAIESQDGERRGGAAAGVQASMAIQMGSAVSGHLHDFGPLLLHGDSAVSHATVRLLSCSPLPRASSPAHLLLLSRAAVTHFFMGLRRRVESGKVGRDGGQACEAVNCSVVLLSRLAAYSPLTLKAVLQLLVEGALHKGNTGLFGGQMADMSGAPLPSASVSRDIGASLLDINCRFGTVVNFSGSVWSVFHAGVIGKGLKVRTETQLPDPSGVMQNVQTLLTVVVQCCSSSGFDGSINSSRPPSDPGEPLAINAEAAKVIAVTLVENVCPDVANGELSWPPEEHARTTVERDIHIRRCFEAHPVLFPLLQVVAAGRPALCYCSAVLRGLLATLLAHWEASRETLSTDDPWHLQASCLLVSCMGEGQLLPPVLANVHEAFPHLTPFEVRLLLLAVWEYVRGNGPMPQKFAFSSERGLFCRDFSRDGDVARYVAPIQSVLHKNIDRLGHLCWRFQL
;
A
#
# COMPACT_ATOMS: atom_id res chain seq x y z
N MET A 1 12.31 -6.86 31.15
CA MET A 1 13.52 -7.04 31.99
C MET A 1 13.93 -5.65 32.43
N SER A 2 13.56 -5.31 33.62
CA SER A 2 13.82 -4.00 34.28
C SER A 2 15.26 -4.01 34.78
N VAL A 3 16.06 -3.09 34.26
CA VAL A 3 17.34 -2.79 34.88
C VAL A 3 17.16 -1.55 35.75
N VAL A 4 17.09 -1.79 37.03
CA VAL A 4 17.19 -0.79 38.07
C VAL A 4 18.59 -0.23 38.05
N LEU A 5 18.76 1.02 37.72
CA LEU A 5 20.02 1.77 37.98
C LEU A 5 19.92 2.36 39.37
N ASP A 6 20.61 1.72 40.27
CA ASP A 6 20.87 2.18 41.62
C ASP A 6 21.58 3.55 41.61
N GLY A 7 20.92 4.52 42.21
CA GLY A 7 21.51 5.81 42.59
C GLY A 7 22.48 5.58 43.72
N SER A 8 23.75 5.57 43.43
CA SER A 8 24.78 5.61 44.47
C SER A 8 24.86 7.02 45.07
N PRO A 9 24.70 7.16 46.37
CA PRO A 9 24.92 8.43 47.01
C PRO A 9 26.40 8.80 46.98
N LEU A 10 26.67 10.07 46.68
CA LEU A 10 27.96 10.72 46.88
C LEU A 10 28.51 10.33 48.29
N LYS A 11 29.45 9.38 48.30
CA LYS A 11 30.30 9.19 49.46
C LYS A 11 31.07 10.49 49.67
N ALA A 12 30.69 11.21 50.69
CA ALA A 12 31.55 12.22 51.25
C ALA A 12 32.90 11.54 51.58
N MET A 13 33.92 11.85 50.78
CA MET A 13 35.28 11.59 51.18
C MET A 13 35.54 12.43 52.43
N GLN A 14 35.47 11.80 53.58
CA GLN A 14 36.15 12.31 54.73
C GLN A 14 37.63 12.36 54.35
N SER A 15 38.09 13.49 53.84
CA SER A 15 39.47 13.78 53.85
C SER A 15 39.91 13.87 55.31
N SER A 16 40.72 12.91 55.66
CA SER A 16 41.50 13.00 56.87
C SER A 16 42.20 14.43 56.94
N HIS A 17 41.63 15.30 57.75
CA HIS A 17 42.30 16.54 58.14
C HIS A 17 43.58 16.16 58.86
N THR A 18 44.66 15.98 58.15
CA THR A 18 45.96 16.27 58.65
C THR A 18 45.98 17.80 58.69
N HIS A 19 45.71 18.34 59.82
CA HIS A 19 46.08 19.70 60.21
C HIS A 19 47.59 19.86 60.03
N THR A 20 48.00 20.21 58.78
CA THR A 20 49.26 20.89 58.59
C THR A 20 49.09 22.27 59.22
N ALA A 21 49.58 22.40 60.35
CA ALA A 21 49.72 23.71 61.06
C ALA A 21 50.27 24.68 60.03
N GLN A 22 49.43 25.65 59.58
CA GLN A 22 49.90 26.79 58.82
C GLN A 22 50.90 27.52 59.69
N THR A 23 52.19 27.23 59.50
CA THR A 23 53.28 28.07 60.05
C THR A 23 53.19 29.40 59.29
N ALA A 24 52.57 30.39 59.93
CA ALA A 24 52.64 31.74 59.43
C ALA A 24 54.12 32.09 59.32
N LEU A 25 54.55 32.47 58.11
CA LEU A 25 55.93 32.90 57.81
C LEU A 25 56.30 34.03 58.77
N SER A 26 57.46 33.93 59.36
CA SER A 26 57.99 35.01 60.17
C SER A 26 58.14 36.27 59.31
N GLY A 27 58.07 37.48 59.90
CA GLY A 27 58.18 38.72 59.14
C GLY A 27 59.45 38.81 58.28
N GLN A 28 60.53 38.13 58.73
CA GLN A 28 61.76 38.05 57.97
C GLN A 28 61.66 37.10 56.77
N GLU A 29 61.10 35.95 56.95
CA GLU A 29 60.84 34.96 55.85
C GLU A 29 59.87 35.55 54.80
N LEU A 30 58.82 36.24 55.20
CA LEU A 30 57.93 36.92 54.30
C LEU A 30 58.61 38.00 53.48
N SER A 31 59.52 38.83 54.11
CA SER A 31 60.32 39.82 53.36
C SER A 31 61.28 39.17 52.34
N GLN A 32 61.85 38.04 52.69
CA GLN A 32 62.72 37.28 51.78
C GLN A 32 61.90 36.67 50.60
N GLU A 33 60.76 36.11 50.87
CA GLU A 33 59.85 35.58 49.82
C GLU A 33 59.37 36.66 48.86
N ILE A 34 58.98 37.85 49.37
CA ILE A 34 58.62 39.00 48.54
C ILE A 34 59.81 39.45 47.65
N LYS A 35 60.99 39.55 48.23
CA LYS A 35 62.20 39.94 47.48
C LYS A 35 62.56 38.89 46.42
N SER A 36 62.49 37.58 46.76
CA SER A 36 62.76 36.48 45.86
C SER A 36 61.73 36.44 44.70
N PHE A 37 60.49 36.74 45.02
CA PHE A 37 59.41 36.77 43.97
C PHE A 37 59.62 37.97 43.00
N ILE A 38 60.00 39.17 43.53
CA ILE A 38 60.21 40.36 42.69
C ILE A 38 61.46 40.23 41.85
N SER A 39 62.56 39.74 42.43
CA SER A 39 63.83 39.65 41.75
C SER A 39 64.03 38.44 40.89
N GLY A 40 63.21 37.37 41.07
CA GLY A 40 63.44 36.10 40.49
C GLY A 40 64.70 35.36 40.90
N ILE A 41 65.34 35.80 42.00
CA ILE A 41 66.58 35.26 42.58
C ILE A 41 66.34 34.80 43.99
N ASP A 42 66.76 33.59 44.36
CA ASP A 42 66.75 33.12 45.73
C ASP A 42 67.67 34.08 46.58
N THR A 43 67.04 34.80 47.49
CA THR A 43 67.73 35.77 48.34
C THR A 43 68.67 35.13 49.35
N VAL A 44 68.58 33.82 49.62
CA VAL A 44 69.44 33.05 50.52
C VAL A 44 70.63 32.42 49.79
N GLN A 45 70.36 31.87 48.60
CA GLN A 45 71.38 31.15 47.81
C GLN A 45 72.02 32.01 46.70
N GLY A 46 71.42 33.15 46.36
CA GLY A 46 71.89 34.04 45.30
C GLY A 46 71.80 33.51 43.89
N ARG A 47 71.04 32.41 43.70
CA ARG A 47 70.79 31.76 42.37
C ARG A 47 69.46 32.15 41.79
N LYS A 48 69.42 32.19 40.45
CA LYS A 48 68.17 32.42 39.72
C LYS A 48 67.20 31.29 40.03
N LEU A 49 65.97 31.65 40.40
CA LEU A 49 64.93 30.65 40.64
C LEU A 49 64.51 29.95 39.31
N SER A 50 64.35 28.68 39.41
CA SER A 50 63.69 27.93 38.30
C SER A 50 62.21 28.33 38.23
N VAL A 51 61.58 28.18 37.06
CA VAL A 51 60.17 28.52 36.87
C VAL A 51 59.26 27.81 37.93
N ARG A 52 59.64 26.62 38.33
CA ARG A 52 58.94 25.82 39.35
C ARG A 52 59.07 26.41 40.75
N GLU A 53 60.31 26.81 41.10
CA GLU A 53 60.60 27.41 42.43
C GLU A 53 59.94 28.79 42.51
N HIS A 54 60.04 29.61 41.46
CA HIS A 54 59.38 30.91 41.39
C HIS A 54 57.86 30.82 41.51
N ALA A 55 57.22 29.87 40.82
CA ALA A 55 55.78 29.59 40.92
C ALA A 55 55.41 29.12 42.36
N ARG A 56 56.23 28.32 43.00
CA ARG A 56 56.00 27.94 44.44
C ARG A 56 56.15 29.10 45.38
N CYS A 57 57.08 29.99 45.15
CA CYS A 57 57.20 31.22 45.84
C CYS A 57 55.97 32.09 45.71
N ALA A 58 55.44 32.23 44.48
CA ALA A 58 54.21 32.93 44.18
C ALA A 58 52.98 32.32 44.92
N VAL A 59 52.87 31.01 44.98
CA VAL A 59 51.78 30.30 45.69
C VAL A 59 51.88 30.48 47.19
N ARG A 60 53.10 30.46 47.76
CA ARG A 60 53.33 30.76 49.22
C ARG A 60 52.96 32.21 49.57
N LEU A 61 53.33 33.14 48.69
CA LEU A 61 52.93 34.57 48.87
C LEU A 61 51.41 34.74 48.74
N LEU A 62 50.73 34.05 47.84
CA LEU A 62 49.29 34.11 47.72
C LEU A 62 48.58 33.64 48.99
N ARG A 63 49.10 32.58 49.65
CA ARG A 63 48.61 32.09 50.93
C ARG A 63 48.91 33.08 52.09
N SER A 64 50.07 33.67 52.11
CA SER A 64 50.54 34.51 53.24
C SER A 64 50.07 35.95 53.15
N VAL A 65 50.00 36.53 51.97
CA VAL A 65 49.65 37.93 51.68
C VAL A 65 48.59 38.08 50.59
N PRO A 66 47.32 37.94 50.92
CA PRO A 66 46.26 38.10 49.95
C PRO A 66 46.26 39.44 49.19
N ALA A 67 46.88 40.49 49.73
CA ALA A 67 47.06 41.77 49.06
C ALA A 67 47.89 41.68 47.75
N CYS A 68 48.81 40.70 47.67
CA CYS A 68 49.65 40.47 46.48
C CYS A 68 48.93 39.73 45.32
N ARG A 69 47.67 39.38 45.50
CA ARG A 69 46.88 38.52 44.54
C ARG A 69 46.97 38.97 43.09
N GLY A 70 46.91 40.27 42.79
CA GLY A 70 46.98 40.76 41.44
C GLY A 70 48.34 40.46 40.75
N ALA A 71 49.46 40.76 41.44
CA ALA A 71 50.81 40.51 40.94
C ALA A 71 51.12 39.00 40.83
N VAL A 72 50.63 38.23 41.80
CA VAL A 72 50.83 36.75 41.78
C VAL A 72 50.01 36.09 40.65
N LEU A 73 48.76 36.48 40.47
CA LEU A 73 47.92 35.92 39.37
C LEU A 73 48.50 36.30 38.00
N GLU A 74 49.08 37.50 37.86
CA GLU A 74 49.72 37.90 36.61
C GLU A 74 50.99 37.07 36.32
N HIS A 75 51.80 36.79 37.37
CA HIS A 75 52.97 35.91 37.25
C HIS A 75 52.55 34.46 36.89
N LEU A 76 51.51 33.95 37.55
CA LEU A 76 50.94 32.62 37.27
C LEU A 76 50.41 32.50 35.84
N ARG A 77 49.92 33.56 35.23
CA ARG A 77 49.53 33.61 33.81
C ARG A 77 50.66 33.12 32.90
N GLY A 78 51.90 33.60 33.17
CA GLY A 78 53.08 33.11 32.42
C GLY A 78 53.39 31.62 32.62
N VAL A 79 53.21 31.12 33.88
CA VAL A 79 53.40 29.69 34.16
C VAL A 79 52.43 28.80 33.44
N TYR A 80 51.16 29.21 33.36
CA TYR A 80 50.15 28.48 32.62
C TYR A 80 50.41 28.49 31.09
N ASP A 81 50.84 29.67 30.56
CA ASP A 81 51.22 29.84 29.17
C ASP A 81 52.42 28.98 28.76
N GLU A 82 53.43 28.89 29.62
CA GLU A 82 54.63 28.05 29.43
C GLU A 82 54.24 26.53 29.43
N HIS A 83 53.39 26.11 30.36
CA HIS A 83 52.88 24.71 30.40
C HIS A 83 52.08 24.37 29.16
N VAL A 84 51.18 25.27 28.68
CA VAL A 84 50.41 25.05 27.46
C VAL A 84 51.30 24.96 26.24
N SER A 85 52.32 25.88 26.16
CA SER A 85 53.28 25.90 25.06
C SER A 85 54.10 24.59 25.01
N ALA A 86 54.57 24.10 26.20
CA ALA A 86 55.27 22.84 26.31
C ALA A 86 54.37 21.63 25.91
N PHE A 87 53.09 21.63 26.35
CA PHE A 87 52.13 20.58 25.99
C PHE A 87 51.90 20.54 24.49
N LEU A 88 51.71 21.66 23.84
CA LEU A 88 51.50 21.72 22.38
C LEU A 88 52.77 21.31 21.63
N HIS A 89 53.95 21.71 22.09
CA HIS A 89 55.20 21.28 21.48
C HIS A 89 55.38 19.78 21.56
N ASN A 90 55.05 19.14 22.67
CA ASN A 90 55.10 17.70 22.86
C ASN A 90 54.08 16.96 21.91
N LEU A 91 52.93 17.58 21.66
CA LEU A 91 51.96 17.05 20.70
C LEU A 91 52.44 17.17 19.24
N GLU A 92 53.30 18.15 18.93
CA GLU A 92 53.82 18.33 17.59
C GLU A 92 54.99 17.40 17.23
N THR A 93 55.78 17.03 18.23
CA THR A 93 57.02 16.24 18.04
C THR A 93 56.82 14.73 17.95
N GLU A 94 55.61 14.20 18.20
CA GLU A 94 55.27 12.75 18.16
C GLU A 94 56.37 11.80 18.73
N SER A 95 57.26 12.30 19.60
CA SER A 95 58.38 11.51 20.11
C SER A 95 58.00 10.81 21.40
N ASP A 96 58.09 9.48 21.36
CA ASP A 96 57.98 8.56 22.50
C ASP A 96 59.09 8.74 23.56
N ALA A 97 59.68 9.85 23.65
CA ALA A 97 60.76 10.10 24.60
C ALA A 97 60.22 10.76 25.86
N SER A 98 59.99 9.94 26.88
CA SER A 98 60.05 10.24 28.32
C SER A 98 60.33 11.73 28.69
N SER A 99 59.27 12.51 28.73
CA SER A 99 59.38 13.94 29.06
C SER A 99 59.29 14.19 30.56
N GLY A 100 60.40 14.18 31.22
CA GLY A 100 60.47 14.60 32.59
C GLY A 100 60.24 16.10 32.84
N VAL A 101 60.02 16.90 31.74
CA VAL A 101 59.83 18.37 31.87
C VAL A 101 58.32 18.71 32.01
N SER A 102 57.43 17.96 31.40
CA SER A 102 55.97 18.21 31.51
C SER A 102 55.41 17.91 32.90
N SER A 103 55.89 16.86 33.56
CA SER A 103 55.45 16.51 34.91
C SER A 103 55.79 17.50 35.98
N ASN A 104 56.87 18.28 35.79
CA ASN A 104 57.35 19.25 36.78
C ASN A 104 56.48 20.49 36.98
N LEU A 105 55.73 20.92 35.95
CA LEU A 105 54.83 22.08 36.07
C LEU A 105 53.39 21.67 36.41
N GLU A 106 52.99 20.42 36.08
CA GLU A 106 51.66 19.90 36.35
C GLU A 106 51.31 19.87 37.84
N ASP A 107 52.28 19.47 38.71
CA ASP A 107 52.15 19.49 40.18
C ASP A 107 51.87 20.91 40.70
N ILE A 108 52.50 21.93 40.10
CA ILE A 108 52.31 23.35 40.51
C ILE A 108 50.95 23.84 40.11
N ILE A 109 50.48 23.47 38.86
CA ILE A 109 49.16 23.86 38.39
C ILE A 109 48.09 23.27 39.29
N GLN A 110 48.28 22.03 39.74
CA GLN A 110 47.42 21.39 40.67
C GLN A 110 47.42 22.00 42.09
N GLU A 111 48.63 22.43 42.55
CA GLU A 111 48.77 23.19 43.78
C GLU A 111 48.09 24.54 43.69
N VAL A 112 48.28 25.30 42.62
CA VAL A 112 47.59 26.59 42.36
C VAL A 112 46.07 26.40 42.36
N HIS A 113 45.58 25.39 41.66
CA HIS A 113 44.14 25.05 41.60
C HIS A 113 43.62 24.79 43.01
N GLY A 114 44.30 23.97 43.82
CA GLY A 114 43.91 23.69 45.22
C GLY A 114 43.82 24.96 46.10
N VAL A 115 44.84 25.87 45.98
CA VAL A 115 44.86 27.15 46.73
C VAL A 115 43.75 28.09 46.29
N LEU A 116 43.49 28.21 44.98
CA LEU A 116 42.42 29.05 44.47
C LEU A 116 41.05 28.49 44.88
N SER A 117 40.87 27.17 44.81
CA SER A 117 39.67 26.48 45.29
C SER A 117 39.42 26.75 46.78
N GLU A 118 40.46 26.64 47.62
CA GLU A 118 40.36 26.91 49.03
C GLU A 118 39.88 28.36 49.28
N PHE A 119 40.48 29.32 48.57
CA PHE A 119 40.11 30.74 48.73
C PHE A 119 38.70 31.05 48.23
N ILE A 120 38.26 30.46 47.16
CA ILE A 120 36.88 30.58 46.68
C ILE A 120 35.92 30.05 47.74
N CYS A 121 36.23 28.93 48.37
CA CYS A 121 35.42 28.35 49.41
C CYS A 121 35.37 29.17 50.68
N LEU A 122 36.57 29.74 51.14
CA LEU A 122 36.63 30.50 52.35
C LEU A 122 36.02 31.92 52.23
N ASN A 123 36.21 32.60 51.11
CA ASN A 123 35.65 33.93 50.88
C ASN A 123 35.18 34.12 49.43
N PRO A 124 34.06 33.59 49.08
CA PRO A 124 33.57 33.59 47.71
C PRO A 124 33.35 35.00 47.15
N ARG A 125 32.91 35.96 47.96
CA ARG A 125 32.64 37.31 47.49
C ARG A 125 33.92 38.09 47.08
N ALA A 126 35.03 37.78 47.71
CA ALA A 126 36.34 38.48 47.44
C ALA A 126 37.13 37.77 46.34
N TRP A 127 37.01 36.43 46.20
CA TRP A 127 37.86 35.66 45.33
C TRP A 127 37.19 35.21 44.05
N ALA A 128 35.90 34.80 44.11
CA ALA A 128 35.25 34.29 42.97
C ALA A 128 35.20 35.24 41.78
N PRO A 129 34.89 36.57 41.94
CA PRO A 129 34.91 37.49 40.80
C PRO A 129 36.29 37.65 40.19
N LEU A 130 37.30 37.67 41.04
CA LEU A 130 38.69 37.88 40.62
C LEU A 130 39.21 36.65 39.87
N VAL A 131 38.98 35.46 40.40
CA VAL A 131 39.44 34.21 39.77
C VAL A 131 38.69 33.96 38.49
N SER A 132 37.40 34.23 38.46
CA SER A 132 36.59 34.07 37.21
C SER A 132 37.08 34.98 36.10
N THR A 133 37.32 36.26 36.38
CA THR A 133 37.84 37.19 35.37
C THR A 133 39.27 36.79 34.93
N TRP A 134 40.15 36.44 35.87
CA TRP A 134 41.46 35.96 35.51
C TRP A 134 41.49 34.69 34.68
N ALA A 135 40.65 33.71 35.04
CA ALA A 135 40.60 32.44 34.30
C ALA A 135 40.00 32.60 32.90
N VAL A 136 38.93 33.39 32.74
CA VAL A 136 38.31 33.60 31.43
C VAL A 136 39.21 34.42 30.50
N ASP A 137 39.87 35.44 31.00
CA ASP A 137 40.85 36.23 30.24
C ASP A 137 42.00 35.34 29.74
N LEU A 138 42.54 34.50 30.64
CA LEU A 138 43.66 33.61 30.30
C LEU A 138 43.21 32.53 29.27
N LEU A 139 42.03 31.93 29.45
CA LEU A 139 41.47 30.99 28.48
C LEU A 139 41.25 31.66 27.10
N GLY A 140 40.75 32.90 27.09
CA GLY A 140 40.59 33.69 25.86
C GLY A 140 41.94 33.99 25.17
N GLN A 141 42.98 34.36 25.93
CA GLN A 141 44.30 34.59 25.40
C GLN A 141 44.94 33.32 24.84
N LEU A 142 44.81 32.19 25.53
CA LEU A 142 45.25 30.89 25.05
C LEU A 142 44.55 30.49 23.77
N SER A 143 43.26 30.76 23.66
CA SER A 143 42.49 30.55 22.44
C SER A 143 42.99 31.36 21.25
N SER A 144 43.30 32.65 21.48
CA SER A 144 43.87 33.55 20.45
C SER A 144 45.28 33.14 20.00
N LYS A 145 46.15 32.81 20.97
CA LYS A 145 47.55 32.51 20.74
C LYS A 145 47.76 31.20 19.99
N HIS A 146 46.88 30.22 20.24
CA HIS A 146 46.99 28.85 19.72
C HIS A 146 45.86 28.48 18.78
N ALA A 147 45.28 29.41 18.03
CA ALA A 147 44.21 29.18 17.08
C ALA A 147 44.65 28.22 15.95
N GLY A 148 44.30 26.89 16.07
CA GLY A 148 44.67 25.88 15.12
C GLY A 148 43.96 24.56 15.32
N ARG A 149 44.28 23.55 14.46
CA ARG A 149 43.62 22.24 14.42
C ARG A 149 43.68 21.41 15.73
N ARG A 150 44.60 21.74 16.67
CA ARG A 150 44.79 21.00 17.92
C ARG A 150 44.16 21.68 19.14
N LEU A 151 43.42 22.76 18.94
CA LEU A 151 42.82 23.52 20.05
C LEU A 151 41.84 22.72 20.89
N LEU A 152 41.00 21.86 20.26
CA LEU A 152 40.11 20.97 20.97
C LEU A 152 40.84 19.96 21.85
N GLN A 153 42.00 19.44 21.38
CA GLN A 153 42.85 18.53 22.15
C GLN A 153 43.49 19.23 23.33
N LEU A 154 43.86 20.53 23.16
CA LEU A 154 44.34 21.39 24.26
C LEU A 154 43.27 21.52 25.36
N TRP A 155 42.04 21.81 24.99
CA TRP A 155 40.95 21.91 25.96
C TRP A 155 40.64 20.61 26.69
N MET A 156 40.68 19.49 26.00
CA MET A 156 40.32 18.22 26.59
C MET A 156 41.40 17.56 27.42
N SER A 157 42.68 17.74 27.08
CA SER A 157 43.78 16.91 27.59
C SER A 157 44.82 17.65 28.39
N CYS A 158 44.95 18.99 28.24
CA CYS A 158 45.95 19.78 28.97
C CYS A 158 45.51 20.07 30.41
N ALA A 159 46.37 19.78 31.37
CA ALA A 159 46.11 19.99 32.81
C ALA A 159 45.86 21.47 33.16
N ALA A 160 46.60 22.38 32.55
CA ALA A 160 46.45 23.83 32.77
C ALA A 160 45.08 24.36 32.35
N THR A 161 44.63 23.99 31.13
CA THR A 161 43.32 24.45 30.65
C THR A 161 42.19 23.85 31.47
N ARG A 162 42.28 22.56 31.83
CA ARG A 162 41.35 21.89 32.70
C ARG A 162 41.22 22.55 34.06
N SER A 163 42.36 22.82 34.70
CA SER A 163 42.45 23.54 35.98
C SER A 163 41.76 24.92 35.92
N LEU A 164 41.98 25.69 34.84
CA LEU A 164 41.33 27.00 34.64
C LEU A 164 39.81 26.87 34.48
N MET A 165 39.35 25.90 33.69
CA MET A 165 37.91 25.65 33.48
C MET A 165 37.23 25.21 34.79
N GLU A 166 37.92 24.41 35.60
CA GLU A 166 37.44 23.93 36.89
C GLU A 166 37.36 25.05 37.91
N ALA A 167 38.42 25.89 38.03
CA ALA A 167 38.45 27.09 38.86
C ALA A 167 37.36 28.11 38.46
N TYR A 168 37.14 28.27 37.15
CA TYR A 168 36.03 29.09 36.64
C TYR A 168 34.66 28.54 37.05
N SER A 169 34.44 27.23 36.84
CA SER A 169 33.21 26.55 37.22
C SER A 169 32.90 26.67 38.70
N GLN A 170 33.91 26.52 39.55
CA GLN A 170 33.78 26.70 41.00
C GLN A 170 33.46 28.15 41.41
N SER A 171 34.10 29.11 40.73
CA SER A 171 33.82 30.54 40.90
C SER A 171 32.40 30.88 40.49
N LEU A 172 31.97 30.36 39.34
CA LEU A 172 30.58 30.52 38.84
C LEU A 172 29.58 29.94 39.84
N ALA A 173 29.79 28.71 40.33
CA ALA A 173 28.96 28.08 41.34
C ALA A 173 28.81 28.99 42.61
N ALA A 174 29.90 29.55 43.06
CA ALA A 174 29.90 30.44 44.21
C ALA A 174 29.15 31.77 43.95
N MET A 175 29.15 32.27 42.72
CA MET A 175 28.52 33.55 42.34
C MET A 175 27.06 33.41 41.87
N LEU A 176 26.61 32.21 41.54
CA LEU A 176 25.28 31.98 41.03
C LEU A 176 24.14 32.50 41.93
N SER A 177 24.37 32.56 43.25
CA SER A 177 23.38 33.00 44.22
C SER A 177 23.20 34.51 44.29
N TRP A 178 24.18 35.33 43.84
CA TRP A 178 24.18 36.79 44.04
C TRP A 178 24.57 37.60 42.80
N CYS A 179 25.27 37.03 41.82
CA CYS A 179 25.68 37.75 40.60
C CYS A 179 25.84 36.84 39.40
N PRO A 180 24.79 36.09 39.02
CA PRO A 180 24.88 35.07 37.94
C PRO A 180 25.12 35.72 36.59
N ASP A 181 24.54 36.89 36.36
CA ASP A 181 24.43 37.51 35.04
C ASP A 181 25.78 38.01 34.54
N ALA A 182 26.52 38.75 35.39
CA ALA A 182 27.79 39.36 34.98
C ALA A 182 28.86 38.33 34.61
N CYS A 183 28.85 37.18 35.28
CA CYS A 183 29.83 36.13 35.04
C CYS A 183 29.57 35.39 33.75
N VAL A 184 28.29 35.03 33.52
CA VAL A 184 27.92 34.36 32.29
C VAL A 184 28.06 35.26 31.09
N ASP A 185 27.74 36.56 31.24
CA ASP A 185 27.90 37.54 30.15
C ASP A 185 29.41 37.72 29.79
N ALA A 186 30.32 37.75 30.75
CA ALA A 186 31.78 37.82 30.50
C ALA A 186 32.28 36.55 29.75
N LEU A 187 31.78 35.37 30.12
CA LEU A 187 32.11 34.12 29.45
C LEU A 187 31.61 34.13 27.99
N LEU A 188 30.40 34.60 27.78
CA LEU A 188 29.78 34.67 26.45
C LEU A 188 30.44 35.72 25.56
N ASP A 189 30.81 36.85 26.10
CA ASP A 189 31.56 37.90 25.36
C ASP A 189 32.94 37.38 24.92
N THR A 190 33.62 36.62 25.74
CA THR A 190 34.87 35.93 25.39
C THR A 190 34.60 34.86 24.30
N SER A 191 33.53 34.12 24.40
CA SER A 191 33.15 33.13 23.38
C SER A 191 32.92 33.81 22.02
N VAL A 192 32.19 34.92 21.97
CA VAL A 192 31.96 35.66 20.73
C VAL A 192 33.23 36.15 20.09
N GLN A 193 34.22 36.55 20.89
CA GLN A 193 35.51 37.01 20.39
C GLN A 193 36.36 35.88 19.79
N HIS A 194 36.20 34.65 20.27
CA HIS A 194 37.02 33.51 19.95
C HIS A 194 36.25 32.32 19.34
N SER A 195 34.98 32.51 18.97
CA SER A 195 34.18 31.50 18.28
C SER A 195 34.78 31.11 16.90
N PRO A 196 34.68 29.84 16.44
CA PRO A 196 33.95 28.73 17.09
C PRO A 196 34.77 27.93 18.11
N HIS A 197 36.04 28.27 18.31
CA HIS A 197 36.95 27.41 19.08
C HIS A 197 36.74 27.48 20.61
N PHE A 198 36.17 28.57 21.09
CA PHE A 198 35.86 28.75 22.50
C PHE A 198 34.48 28.22 22.92
N ASP A 199 33.60 27.96 21.96
CA ASP A 199 32.24 27.49 22.22
C ASP A 199 32.22 26.19 23.02
N TRP A 200 33.19 25.31 22.78
CA TRP A 200 33.35 24.07 23.53
C TRP A 200 33.67 24.30 25.02
N VAL A 201 34.51 25.31 25.33
CA VAL A 201 34.86 25.68 26.71
C VAL A 201 33.62 26.13 27.46
N VAL A 202 32.81 27.01 26.83
CA VAL A 202 31.55 27.47 27.43
C VAL A 202 30.58 26.31 27.64
N ALA A 203 30.49 25.39 26.72
CA ALA A 203 29.65 24.21 26.86
C ALA A 203 30.15 23.26 27.96
N HIS A 204 31.47 23.06 28.07
CA HIS A 204 32.05 22.24 29.12
C HIS A 204 31.80 22.82 30.53
N ILE A 205 32.02 24.10 30.71
CA ILE A 205 31.70 24.82 31.94
C ILE A 205 30.18 24.78 32.19
N GLY A 206 29.37 25.00 31.14
CA GLY A 206 27.94 25.01 31.20
C GLY A 206 27.31 23.65 31.55
N SER A 207 28.02 22.55 31.32
CA SER A 207 27.57 21.23 31.71
C SER A 207 27.35 21.05 33.21
N ALA A 208 28.02 21.83 34.04
CA ALA A 208 27.82 21.87 35.48
C ALA A 208 26.51 22.62 35.89
N PHE A 209 26.07 23.58 35.06
CA PHE A 209 24.91 24.46 35.35
C PHE A 209 24.03 24.62 34.09
N PRO A 210 23.50 23.53 33.52
CA PRO A 210 22.91 23.56 32.19
C PRO A 210 21.72 24.50 32.06
N GLY A 211 20.82 24.49 33.02
CA GLY A 211 19.61 25.35 33.00
C GLY A 211 19.94 26.85 32.95
N THR A 212 20.90 27.29 33.79
CA THR A 212 21.31 28.71 33.86
C THR A 212 22.06 29.16 32.62
N ILE A 213 23.01 28.35 32.15
CA ILE A 213 23.82 28.70 30.96
C ILE A 213 22.98 28.71 29.71
N ILE A 214 22.12 27.69 29.49
CA ILE A 214 21.25 27.60 28.31
C ILE A 214 20.31 28.81 28.25
N SER A 215 19.62 29.10 29.36
CA SER A 215 18.70 30.23 29.42
C SER A 215 19.39 31.55 29.14
N ARG A 216 20.60 31.73 29.66
CA ARG A 216 21.36 32.96 29.50
C ARG A 216 21.96 33.12 28.11
N VAL A 217 22.50 32.04 27.55
CA VAL A 217 23.01 31.98 26.18
C VAL A 217 21.91 32.37 25.18
N LEU A 218 20.72 31.84 25.36
CA LEU A 218 19.57 32.20 24.51
C LEU A 218 19.11 33.62 24.72
N ALA A 219 19.07 34.12 25.96
CA ALA A 219 18.69 35.50 26.28
C ALA A 219 19.68 36.53 25.72
N CYS A 220 20.99 36.28 25.84
CA CYS A 220 22.01 37.13 25.26
C CYS A 220 21.98 37.14 23.74
N GLY A 221 21.81 35.97 23.11
CA GLY A 221 21.63 35.85 21.68
C GLY A 221 20.41 36.61 21.15
N LEU A 222 19.30 36.55 21.85
CA LEU A 222 18.08 37.29 21.49
C LEU A 222 18.27 38.81 21.65
N LYS A 223 18.90 39.29 22.72
CA LYS A 223 19.21 40.73 22.91
C LYS A 223 20.08 41.26 21.80
N ASP A 224 21.11 40.52 21.41
CA ASP A 224 21.99 40.90 20.32
C ASP A 224 21.27 40.92 18.98
N PHE A 225 20.41 39.89 18.70
CA PHE A 225 19.56 39.84 17.52
C PHE A 225 18.65 41.08 17.40
N CYS A 226 17.99 41.49 18.49
CA CYS A 226 17.17 42.70 18.52
C CYS A 226 17.98 43.98 18.25
N SER A 227 19.22 44.09 18.78
CA SER A 227 20.05 45.27 18.65
C SER A 227 20.54 45.46 17.21
N HIS A 228 20.75 44.39 16.46
CA HIS A 228 21.18 44.44 15.07
C HIS A 228 19.99 44.66 14.11
N GLY A 229 18.84 44.09 14.36
CA GLY A 229 17.64 44.30 13.53
C GLY A 229 17.11 45.75 13.55
N ALA A 230 17.36 46.48 14.65
CA ALA A 230 16.99 47.90 14.74
C ALA A 230 17.93 48.84 13.95
N LYS A 231 19.13 48.37 13.60
CA LYS A 231 20.08 49.18 12.80
C LYS A 231 19.92 49.05 11.31
N GLU A 232 19.35 47.97 10.81
CA GLU A 232 19.10 47.77 9.36
C GLU A 232 17.90 48.54 8.85
N GLN A 233 16.97 48.97 9.71
CA GLN A 233 15.81 49.81 9.30
C GLN A 233 16.09 51.33 9.29
N GLY A 234 17.27 51.78 9.66
CA GLY A 234 17.68 53.17 9.69
C GLY A 234 18.97 53.46 8.97
N LEU A 235 18.82 53.96 7.74
CA LEU A 235 19.76 54.78 6.98
C LEU A 235 21.09 54.15 6.53
N MET A 236 21.25 54.03 5.22
CA MET A 236 22.54 54.03 4.50
C MET A 236 23.54 55.00 5.11
N VAL A 237 24.62 54.50 5.73
CA VAL A 237 25.85 55.25 5.90
C VAL A 237 27.06 54.35 5.80
N MET A 238 27.74 54.48 4.62
CA MET A 238 29.20 54.50 4.42
C MET A 238 30.09 53.44 5.11
N VAL A 239 30.56 52.56 4.25
CA VAL A 239 31.97 52.10 4.05
C VAL A 239 32.96 52.35 5.22
N GLY A 240 33.49 51.30 5.76
CA GLY A 240 34.83 51.30 6.38
C GLY A 240 34.90 50.75 7.80
N ASP A 241 34.67 49.47 8.03
CA ASP A 241 35.49 48.72 8.97
C ASP A 241 35.32 47.21 8.72
N LYS A 242 36.34 46.58 8.18
CA LYS A 242 36.42 45.13 7.98
C LYS A 242 36.89 44.47 9.29
N GLY A 243 36.13 44.62 10.34
CA GLY A 243 36.17 43.74 11.50
C GLY A 243 35.01 42.75 11.37
N SER A 244 35.27 41.57 10.81
CA SER A 244 34.32 40.49 10.76
C SER A 244 33.92 40.07 12.19
N ARG A 245 32.95 40.77 12.79
CA ARG A 245 32.30 40.28 14.01
C ARG A 245 31.45 39.07 13.61
N VAL A 246 31.95 37.90 13.98
CA VAL A 246 31.13 36.67 13.91
C VAL A 246 29.83 36.96 14.66
N PRO A 247 28.66 36.80 14.05
CA PRO A 247 27.40 37.11 14.73
C PRO A 247 27.26 36.22 15.98
N LYS A 248 26.85 36.83 17.10
CA LYS A 248 26.68 36.12 18.39
C LYS A 248 25.81 34.87 18.24
N ILE A 249 24.88 34.87 17.30
CA ILE A 249 24.04 33.72 16.97
C ILE A 249 24.84 32.48 16.55
N GLY A 250 25.97 32.67 15.86
CA GLY A 250 26.87 31.55 15.48
C GLY A 250 27.50 30.89 16.71
N SER A 251 27.96 31.71 17.70
CA SER A 251 28.47 31.21 18.97
C SER A 251 27.36 30.55 19.81
N VAL A 252 26.14 31.09 19.82
CA VAL A 252 24.98 30.45 20.47
C VAL A 252 24.72 29.04 19.89
N VAL A 253 24.72 28.90 18.56
CA VAL A 253 24.54 27.59 17.91
C VAL A 253 25.67 26.62 18.26
N GLY A 254 26.92 27.10 18.27
CA GLY A 254 28.09 26.30 18.63
C GLY A 254 28.02 25.78 20.08
N ILE A 255 27.73 26.65 21.02
CA ILE A 255 27.58 26.30 22.43
C ILE A 255 26.45 25.32 22.65
N LEU A 256 25.26 25.60 22.09
CA LEU A 256 24.10 24.70 22.21
C LEU A 256 24.36 23.36 21.54
N GLY A 257 25.07 23.34 20.41
CA GLY A 257 25.45 22.11 19.72
C GLY A 257 26.33 21.19 20.58
N HIS A 258 27.29 21.76 21.30
CA HIS A 258 28.12 21.00 22.22
C HIS A 258 27.35 20.54 23.48
N LEU A 259 26.49 21.38 24.04
CA LEU A 259 25.64 21.03 25.18
C LEU A 259 24.57 19.98 24.84
N ALA A 260 24.13 19.92 23.60
CA ALA A 260 23.08 18.98 23.16
C ALA A 260 23.49 17.52 23.36
N VAL A 261 24.76 17.20 23.35
CA VAL A 261 25.27 15.83 23.55
C VAL A 261 24.83 15.24 24.91
N HIS A 262 24.78 16.06 25.96
CA HIS A 262 24.51 15.62 27.34
C HIS A 262 23.26 16.26 27.96
N HIS A 263 22.82 17.39 27.45
CA HIS A 263 21.75 18.22 28.02
C HIS A 263 20.66 18.59 27.04
N SER A 264 20.34 17.68 26.09
CA SER A 264 19.29 17.87 25.09
C SER A 264 17.94 18.22 25.70
N ASP A 265 17.58 17.58 26.81
CA ASP A 265 16.28 17.80 27.49
C ASP A 265 16.17 19.20 28.10
N SER A 266 17.29 19.72 28.65
CA SER A 266 17.31 21.08 29.20
C SER A 266 17.22 22.13 28.10
N ILE A 267 17.89 21.93 26.97
CA ILE A 267 17.80 22.82 25.80
C ILE A 267 16.38 22.79 25.25
N ARG A 268 15.82 21.61 25.08
CA ARG A 268 14.45 21.41 24.63
C ARG A 268 13.44 22.17 25.49
N LYS A 269 13.53 22.00 26.79
CA LYS A 269 12.65 22.66 27.76
C LYS A 269 12.75 24.18 27.69
N GLU A 270 13.92 24.72 27.50
CA GLU A 270 14.15 26.17 27.46
C GLU A 270 13.67 26.77 26.12
N LEU A 271 13.94 26.11 25.01
CA LEU A 271 13.42 26.54 23.71
C LEU A 271 11.88 26.53 23.67
N LEU A 272 11.24 25.49 24.23
CA LEU A 272 9.79 25.42 24.37
C LEU A 272 9.24 26.50 25.27
N ARG A 273 9.92 26.80 26.41
CA ARG A 273 9.57 27.90 27.31
C ARG A 273 9.61 29.23 26.57
N MET A 274 10.70 29.51 25.85
CA MET A 274 10.87 30.71 25.04
C MET A 274 9.75 30.88 24.00
N PHE A 275 9.38 29.81 23.34
CA PHE A 275 8.27 29.79 22.37
C PHE A 275 6.93 30.06 23.07
N GLN A 276 6.63 29.39 24.17
CA GLN A 276 5.40 29.58 24.95
C GLN A 276 5.27 31.01 25.49
N GLU A 277 6.36 31.56 26.02
CA GLU A 277 6.40 32.96 26.52
C GLU A 277 6.18 33.97 25.38
N SER A 278 6.66 33.68 24.16
CA SER A 278 6.41 34.52 23.01
C SER A 278 4.91 34.56 22.63
N LEU A 279 4.18 33.51 22.93
CA LEU A 279 2.74 33.35 22.63
C LEU A 279 1.82 33.90 23.75
N SER A 280 2.33 34.08 24.97
CA SER A 280 1.50 34.52 26.10
C SER A 280 1.06 35.98 25.97
N PRO A 281 -0.25 36.27 26.11
CA PRO A 281 -0.72 37.66 26.13
C PRO A 281 -0.17 38.37 27.33
N SER A 282 0.28 39.61 27.19
CA SER A 282 0.72 40.47 28.26
C SER A 282 -0.41 40.73 29.24
N SER A 283 -0.49 39.91 30.29
CA SER A 283 -1.37 40.20 31.42
C SER A 283 -0.68 41.20 32.35
N PRO A 284 -1.26 42.40 32.63
CA PRO A 284 -0.60 43.41 33.41
C PRO A 284 -0.65 43.19 34.93
N LEU A 285 -1.14 42.07 35.41
CA LEU A 285 -1.44 41.84 36.81
C LEU A 285 -1.01 40.45 37.31
N SER A 286 0.28 40.24 37.57
CA SER A 286 0.72 39.42 38.72
C SER A 286 2.23 39.57 39.00
N PRO A 287 2.60 40.21 40.08
CA PRO A 287 3.99 40.30 40.50
C PRO A 287 4.30 39.17 41.50
N THR A 288 4.36 37.93 41.05
CA THR A 288 4.84 36.84 41.87
C THR A 288 5.54 35.80 41.06
N SER A 289 6.81 35.76 41.35
CA SER A 289 7.81 34.69 41.16
C SER A 289 8.82 34.83 40.03
N SER A 290 10.08 34.93 40.50
CA SER A 290 11.37 34.61 39.84
C SER A 290 11.69 35.28 38.52
N SER A 291 12.45 36.37 38.69
CA SER A 291 13.27 37.09 37.77
C SER A 291 13.83 36.28 36.57
N THR A 292 13.16 36.28 35.48
CA THR A 292 13.76 36.05 34.16
C THR A 292 13.67 37.36 33.38
N SER A 293 14.81 37.80 32.84
CA SER A 293 15.09 39.13 32.29
C SER A 293 14.29 39.52 31.01
N TRP A 294 13.24 38.80 30.71
CA TRP A 294 12.38 38.95 29.52
C TRP A 294 11.14 39.83 29.77
N GLU A 295 10.75 40.03 31.04
CA GLU A 295 9.40 40.46 31.37
C GLU A 295 9.06 41.91 31.06
N GLY A 296 9.96 42.65 30.44
CA GLY A 296 9.77 44.11 30.29
C GLY A 296 9.65 44.67 28.87
N SER A 297 10.12 43.96 27.84
CA SER A 297 10.18 44.57 26.50
C SER A 297 9.33 43.87 25.45
N PRO A 298 8.27 44.53 24.92
CA PRO A 298 7.48 43.99 23.82
C PRO A 298 8.33 43.74 22.55
N GLN A 299 9.46 44.42 22.39
CA GLN A 299 10.38 44.19 21.29
C GLN A 299 11.09 42.84 21.35
N LEU A 300 11.51 42.40 22.55
CA LEU A 300 12.13 41.10 22.72
C LEU A 300 11.19 39.95 22.43
N ARG A 301 9.92 40.07 22.80
CA ARG A 301 8.90 39.07 22.47
C ARG A 301 8.71 38.94 20.96
N ARG A 302 8.58 40.04 20.24
CA ARG A 302 8.42 40.06 18.77
C ARG A 302 9.64 39.49 18.07
N ALA A 303 10.83 39.70 18.58
CA ALA A 303 12.04 39.17 18.00
C ALA A 303 12.32 37.68 18.36
N ALA A 304 11.66 37.14 19.37
CA ALA A 304 11.90 35.74 19.83
C ALA A 304 11.67 34.75 18.71
N VAL A 305 10.58 34.87 17.96
CA VAL A 305 10.25 33.95 16.88
C VAL A 305 11.21 34.04 15.69
N PRO A 306 11.52 35.22 15.15
CA PRO A 306 12.54 35.32 14.10
C PRO A 306 13.93 34.81 14.55
N PHE A 307 14.29 35.06 15.82
CA PHE A 307 15.52 34.54 16.38
C PHE A 307 15.53 32.99 16.43
N LEU A 308 14.46 32.37 16.90
CA LEU A 308 14.32 30.90 16.92
C LEU A 308 14.34 30.31 15.51
N LEU A 309 13.73 30.99 14.52
CA LEU A 309 13.79 30.59 13.10
C LEU A 309 15.24 30.58 12.58
N GLN A 310 16.01 31.62 12.93
CA GLN A 310 17.40 31.70 12.51
C GLN A 310 18.24 30.61 13.19
N LEU A 311 18.03 30.36 14.48
CA LEU A 311 18.68 29.24 15.18
C LEU A 311 18.33 27.90 14.53
N ALA A 312 17.06 27.69 14.19
CA ALA A 312 16.60 26.49 13.52
C ALA A 312 17.24 26.31 12.14
N ALA A 313 17.37 27.39 11.37
CA ALA A 313 18.04 27.36 10.08
C ALA A 313 19.53 27.01 10.19
N MET A 314 20.19 27.48 11.23
CA MET A 314 21.63 27.23 11.48
C MET A 314 21.90 25.87 12.11
N SER A 315 20.97 25.33 12.90
CA SER A 315 21.12 24.02 13.57
C SER A 315 19.85 23.19 13.52
N PRO A 316 19.56 22.55 12.36
CA PRO A 316 18.36 21.73 12.19
C PRO A 316 18.26 20.58 13.19
N ASN A 317 19.39 19.97 13.56
CA ASN A 317 19.43 18.84 14.49
C ASN A 317 19.00 19.21 15.91
N LEU A 318 19.32 20.43 16.33
CA LEU A 318 18.93 20.92 17.65
C LEU A 318 17.41 21.04 17.79
N PHE A 319 16.74 21.47 16.74
CA PHE A 319 15.29 21.66 16.69
C PHE A 319 14.54 20.40 16.34
N GLY A 320 15.16 19.40 15.72
CA GLY A 320 14.54 18.11 15.42
C GLY A 320 14.00 17.41 16.67
N ALA A 321 14.69 17.52 17.80
CA ALA A 321 14.25 16.96 19.08
C ALA A 321 13.06 17.74 19.69
N VAL A 322 12.98 19.05 19.43
CA VAL A 322 11.94 19.94 19.99
C VAL A 322 10.64 19.85 19.19
N SER A 323 10.73 19.52 17.91
CA SER A 323 9.58 19.55 17.01
C SER A 323 8.48 18.58 17.40
N ALA A 324 8.81 17.40 17.93
CA ALA A 324 7.81 16.43 18.38
C ALA A 324 6.94 16.97 19.54
N GLU A 325 7.52 17.71 20.46
CA GLU A 325 6.80 18.30 21.61
C GLU A 325 6.06 19.59 21.24
N LEU A 326 6.63 20.39 20.34
CA LEU A 326 5.93 21.57 19.82
C LEU A 326 4.60 21.16 19.19
N VAL A 327 4.58 20.02 18.55
CA VAL A 327 3.42 19.38 17.97
C VAL A 327 2.37 19.00 19.02
N GLU A 328 2.80 18.50 20.17
CA GLU A 328 1.88 18.20 21.27
C GLU A 328 1.31 19.47 21.91
N LEU A 329 2.04 20.58 21.81
CA LEU A 329 1.59 21.89 22.26
C LEU A 329 0.61 22.58 21.30
N LEU A 330 0.57 22.20 20.03
CA LEU A 330 -0.38 22.72 19.04
C LEU A 330 -1.81 22.15 19.22
N ARG A 331 -2.29 22.08 20.46
CA ARG A 331 -3.66 21.69 20.79
C ARG A 331 -4.63 22.84 20.52
N PRO A 332 -5.95 22.58 20.38
CA PRO A 332 -6.95 23.61 20.10
C PRO A 332 -6.86 24.86 20.98
N PRO A 333 -6.61 24.80 22.31
CA PRO A 333 -6.45 26.00 23.13
C PRO A 333 -5.26 26.87 22.73
N VAL A 334 -4.13 26.25 22.36
CA VAL A 334 -2.91 26.96 21.93
C VAL A 334 -3.11 27.58 20.54
N LEU A 335 -3.82 26.88 19.65
CA LEU A 335 -4.18 27.42 18.32
C LEU A 335 -5.15 28.58 18.43
N LEU A 336 -6.09 28.56 19.41
CA LEU A 336 -6.94 29.71 19.72
C LEU A 336 -6.15 30.90 20.25
N GLN A 337 -5.17 30.68 21.11
CA GLN A 337 -4.27 31.72 21.61
C GLN A 337 -3.38 32.27 20.50
N LEU A 338 -2.83 31.40 19.68
CA LEU A 338 -2.11 31.78 18.46
C LEU A 338 -2.98 32.67 17.57
N GLN A 339 -4.22 32.28 17.29
CA GLN A 339 -5.13 33.09 16.48
C GLN A 339 -5.45 34.45 17.11
N ALA A 340 -5.75 34.51 18.42
CA ALA A 340 -5.98 35.77 19.12
C ALA A 340 -4.76 36.71 19.02
N LEU A 341 -3.55 36.18 19.11
CA LEU A 341 -2.31 36.90 18.88
C LEU A 341 -2.14 37.30 17.42
N LEU A 342 -2.53 36.45 16.50
CA LEU A 342 -2.39 36.64 15.05
C LEU A 342 -3.33 37.72 14.52
N GLN A 343 -4.50 37.94 15.12
CA GLN A 343 -5.45 38.99 14.75
C GLN A 343 -4.94 40.41 15.07
N GLY A 344 -3.97 40.53 15.98
CA GLY A 344 -3.37 41.80 16.40
C GLY A 344 -1.98 42.06 15.83
N LEU A 345 -1.37 41.13 15.10
CA LEU A 345 0.00 41.23 14.60
C LEU A 345 0.08 41.73 13.15
N PRO A 346 1.13 42.51 12.79
CA PRO A 346 1.44 42.77 11.38
C PRO A 346 1.62 41.46 10.63
N ARG A 347 1.25 41.46 9.33
CA ARG A 347 1.27 40.28 8.47
C ARG A 347 2.61 39.55 8.41
N GLU A 348 3.71 40.31 8.47
CA GLU A 348 5.08 39.77 8.44
C GLU A 348 5.44 38.98 9.71
N GLU A 349 5.03 39.44 10.89
CA GLU A 349 5.26 38.72 12.14
C GLU A 349 4.45 37.42 12.21
N LEU A 350 3.25 37.46 11.67
CA LEU A 350 2.41 36.29 11.52
C LEU A 350 3.07 35.21 10.64
N ASP A 351 3.53 35.63 9.46
CA ASP A 351 4.17 34.70 8.53
C ASP A 351 5.47 34.13 9.11
N ASN A 352 6.20 34.89 9.94
CA ASN A 352 7.38 34.41 10.67
C ASN A 352 7.02 33.35 11.72
N MET A 353 5.94 33.53 12.48
CA MET A 353 5.50 32.55 13.48
C MET A 353 5.04 31.24 12.83
N LEU A 354 4.24 31.32 11.77
CA LEU A 354 3.83 30.17 11.00
C LEU A 354 5.02 29.49 10.33
N GLY A 355 5.99 30.28 9.84
CA GLY A 355 7.23 29.79 9.27
C GLY A 355 8.09 29.00 10.26
N LEU A 356 8.15 29.44 11.53
CA LEU A 356 8.83 28.68 12.58
C LEU A 356 8.13 27.33 12.81
N ALA A 357 6.81 27.33 12.97
CA ALA A 357 6.05 26.11 13.19
C ALA A 357 6.26 25.13 12.03
N VAL A 358 6.19 25.61 10.80
CA VAL A 358 6.44 24.79 9.58
C VAL A 358 7.86 24.23 9.59
N HIS A 359 8.85 25.04 9.93
CA HIS A 359 10.24 24.57 9.98
C HIS A 359 10.43 23.48 11.03
N LEU A 360 9.88 23.66 12.22
CA LEU A 360 9.96 22.67 13.29
C LEU A 360 9.26 21.38 12.95
N ILE A 361 8.06 21.44 12.35
CA ILE A 361 7.34 20.27 11.87
C ILE A 361 8.18 19.51 10.82
N SER A 362 8.75 20.23 9.85
CA SER A 362 9.55 19.62 8.78
C SER A 362 10.81 18.90 9.28
N GLN A 363 11.36 19.33 10.42
CA GLN A 363 12.54 18.75 11.05
C GLN A 363 12.21 17.69 12.11
N SER A 364 10.93 17.43 12.38
CA SER A 364 10.53 16.43 13.37
C SER A 364 10.79 15.00 12.87
N PRO A 365 11.60 14.21 13.58
CA PRO A 365 11.87 12.82 13.24
C PRO A 365 10.76 11.86 13.72
N SER A 366 9.84 12.33 14.56
CA SER A 366 8.76 11.52 15.12
C SER A 366 7.54 12.37 15.50
N GLY A 367 6.37 11.81 15.31
CA GLY A 367 5.09 12.46 15.63
C GLY A 367 4.52 13.35 14.54
N GLY A 368 5.20 13.47 13.40
CA GLY A 368 4.73 14.26 12.25
C GLY A 368 3.38 13.79 11.70
N SER A 369 3.14 12.49 11.66
CA SER A 369 1.86 11.90 11.27
C SER A 369 0.71 12.31 12.22
N ARG A 370 0.96 12.36 13.53
CA ARG A 370 -0.02 12.82 14.53
C ARG A 370 -0.35 14.31 14.38
N VAL A 371 0.67 15.13 14.09
CA VAL A 371 0.46 16.57 13.85
C VAL A 371 -0.39 16.80 12.65
N LEU A 372 0.01 16.18 11.54
CA LEU A 372 -0.71 16.28 10.29
C LEU A 372 -2.18 15.90 10.47
N ARG A 373 -2.43 14.81 11.17
CA ARG A 373 -3.78 14.36 11.50
C ARG A 373 -4.53 15.38 12.34
N PHE A 374 -3.90 15.89 13.40
CA PHE A 374 -4.49 16.89 14.26
C PHE A 374 -4.84 18.18 13.50
N LEU A 375 -3.91 18.68 12.68
CA LEU A 375 -4.14 19.86 11.85
C LEU A 375 -5.25 19.60 10.83
N ALA A 376 -5.26 18.41 10.21
CA ALA A 376 -6.27 18.00 9.26
C ALA A 376 -7.67 17.97 9.89
N ASP A 377 -7.79 17.29 11.02
CA ASP A 377 -9.05 17.15 11.75
C ASP A 377 -9.56 18.52 12.23
N THR A 378 -8.66 19.39 12.66
CA THR A 378 -9.00 20.75 13.12
C THR A 378 -9.40 21.66 11.96
N ALA A 379 -8.76 21.56 10.80
CA ALA A 379 -9.09 22.33 9.62
C ALA A 379 -10.41 21.91 8.96
N THR A 380 -10.88 20.68 9.25
CA THR A 380 -12.12 20.13 8.66
C THR A 380 -13.36 20.82 9.21
N PRO A 381 -14.36 21.23 8.38
CA PRO A 381 -15.59 21.85 8.85
C PRO A 381 -16.42 20.92 9.76
N ALA A 382 -17.13 21.50 10.73
CA ALA A 382 -17.97 20.72 11.66
C ALA A 382 -19.13 19.97 10.98
N SER A 383 -19.54 20.38 9.79
CA SER A 383 -20.56 19.70 8.98
C SER A 383 -20.13 18.31 8.49
N VAL A 384 -18.81 18.06 8.47
CA VAL A 384 -18.22 16.79 8.03
C VAL A 384 -17.88 15.88 9.23
N ILE A 385 -17.69 16.46 10.41
CA ILE A 385 -17.41 15.69 11.64
C ILE A 385 -18.74 15.18 12.19
N ILE A 386 -19.08 13.95 11.90
CA ILE A 386 -20.23 13.27 12.46
C ILE A 386 -19.93 12.98 13.94
N SER A 387 -20.58 13.76 14.84
CA SER A 387 -20.86 13.40 16.23
C SER A 387 -19.71 12.82 17.06
N GLY A 388 -18.73 13.64 17.41
CA GLY A 388 -17.88 13.38 18.58
C GLY A 388 -18.22 14.36 19.71
N PRO A 389 -17.98 14.03 20.98
CA PRO A 389 -18.27 14.91 22.13
C PRO A 389 -17.31 16.09 22.27
N THR A 390 -16.52 16.39 21.26
CA THR A 390 -15.59 17.54 21.26
C THR A 390 -16.27 18.80 20.76
N PRO A 391 -16.13 19.93 21.47
CA PRO A 391 -16.69 21.20 21.02
C PRO A 391 -16.10 21.57 19.65
N SER A 392 -16.98 22.03 18.76
CA SER A 392 -16.59 22.54 17.43
C SER A 392 -15.50 23.62 17.59
N PRO A 393 -14.34 23.46 16.92
CA PRO A 393 -13.28 24.48 16.98
C PRO A 393 -13.75 25.80 16.37
N HIS A 394 -13.31 26.92 16.94
CA HIS A 394 -13.63 28.25 16.42
C HIS A 394 -13.16 28.40 14.96
N GLU A 395 -13.95 29.11 14.11
CA GLU A 395 -13.66 29.24 12.67
C GLU A 395 -12.24 29.73 12.36
N GLY A 396 -11.73 30.67 13.14
CA GLY A 396 -10.38 31.17 12.93
C GLY A 396 -9.27 30.17 13.29
N VAL A 397 -9.53 29.20 14.18
CA VAL A 397 -8.57 28.08 14.44
C VAL A 397 -8.50 27.19 13.23
N ARG A 398 -9.63 26.92 12.57
CA ARG A 398 -9.67 26.16 11.33
C ARG A 398 -8.89 26.85 10.22
N GLU A 399 -9.14 28.15 10.03
CA GLU A 399 -8.45 28.95 9.03
C GLU A 399 -6.94 29.03 9.30
N GLY A 400 -6.53 29.15 10.58
CA GLY A 400 -5.13 29.09 10.99
C GLY A 400 -4.48 27.75 10.70
N CYS A 401 -5.16 26.63 10.97
CA CYS A 401 -4.67 25.28 10.64
C CYS A 401 -4.57 25.06 9.13
N ASP A 402 -5.57 25.49 8.36
CA ASP A 402 -5.54 25.39 6.90
C ASP A 402 -4.36 26.17 6.31
N ARG A 403 -4.14 27.38 6.78
CA ARG A 403 -3.00 28.22 6.36
C ARG A 403 -1.66 27.58 6.73
N LEU A 404 -1.54 27.02 7.93
CA LEU A 404 -0.33 26.30 8.36
C LEU A 404 -0.04 25.09 7.46
N LEU A 405 -1.05 24.35 7.09
CA LEU A 405 -0.93 23.21 6.17
C LEU A 405 -0.49 23.64 4.77
N GLN A 406 -1.06 24.73 4.25
CA GLN A 406 -0.65 25.29 2.96
C GLN A 406 0.81 25.75 2.98
N MET A 407 1.24 26.41 4.06
CA MET A 407 2.62 26.84 4.22
C MET A 407 3.58 25.65 4.39
N LEU A 408 3.18 24.62 5.11
CA LEU A 408 3.94 23.36 5.25
C LEU A 408 4.15 22.70 3.88
N LEU A 409 3.10 22.57 3.09
CA LEU A 409 3.20 22.05 1.73
C LEU A 409 4.14 22.86 0.85
N LEU A 410 4.02 24.18 0.88
CA LEU A 410 4.89 25.06 0.11
C LEU A 410 6.36 24.93 0.53
N HIS A 411 6.59 24.83 1.83
CA HIS A 411 7.95 24.64 2.38
C HIS A 411 8.53 23.28 1.97
N LEU A 412 7.76 22.20 2.13
CA LEU A 412 8.16 20.86 1.72
C LEU A 412 8.39 20.78 0.21
N HIS A 413 7.55 21.42 -0.59
CA HIS A 413 7.73 21.51 -2.02
C HIS A 413 9.08 22.17 -2.36
N LYS A 414 9.41 23.31 -1.74
CA LYS A 414 10.72 23.95 -1.91
C LYS A 414 11.86 23.02 -1.51
N LEU A 415 11.75 22.32 -0.38
CA LEU A 415 12.78 21.39 0.08
C LEU A 415 12.98 20.20 -0.85
N VAL A 416 11.92 19.68 -1.45
CA VAL A 416 11.97 18.54 -2.37
C VAL A 416 12.50 18.96 -3.74
N PHE A 417 12.05 20.09 -4.30
CA PHE A 417 12.37 20.51 -5.67
C PHE A 417 13.61 21.42 -5.78
N ASN A 418 13.97 22.25 -4.79
CA ASN A 418 15.22 23.01 -4.82
C ASN A 418 16.49 22.13 -4.72
N ARG A 419 16.33 20.82 -4.66
CA ARG A 419 17.42 19.85 -4.81
C ARG A 419 18.00 19.80 -6.23
N SER A 420 17.25 20.26 -7.22
CA SER A 420 17.60 20.12 -8.64
C SER A 420 18.47 21.26 -9.16
N ASP A 421 18.45 22.44 -8.56
CA ASP A 421 19.03 23.63 -9.15
C ASP A 421 20.49 23.90 -8.76
N GLY A 422 21.09 23.06 -7.91
CA GLY A 422 22.49 23.23 -7.43
C GLY A 422 23.53 22.33 -8.09
N ALA A 423 23.14 21.43 -8.97
CA ALA A 423 24.07 20.57 -9.68
C ALA A 423 24.17 20.99 -11.15
N GLU A 424 25.02 21.99 -11.47
CA GLU A 424 25.63 22.05 -12.79
C GLU A 424 26.35 20.72 -13.01
N VAL A 425 25.74 19.89 -13.87
CA VAL A 425 26.29 18.60 -14.28
C VAL A 425 27.51 18.86 -15.12
N ASN A 426 28.68 18.82 -14.52
CA ASN A 426 29.93 18.66 -15.22
C ASN A 426 30.01 17.23 -15.76
N PRO A 427 29.99 16.99 -17.07
CA PRO A 427 29.86 15.65 -17.64
C PRO A 427 31.10 14.76 -17.50
N HIS A 428 32.16 15.20 -16.82
CA HIS A 428 33.45 14.51 -16.80
C HIS A 428 33.93 13.97 -15.45
N HIS A 429 33.14 14.04 -14.39
CA HIS A 429 33.49 13.34 -13.15
C HIS A 429 32.32 12.48 -12.67
N PRO A 430 32.50 11.17 -12.35
CA PRO A 430 31.54 10.38 -11.63
C PRO A 430 31.42 10.99 -10.24
N ALA A 431 30.39 11.82 -10.07
CA ALA A 431 30.11 12.52 -8.84
C ALA A 431 29.89 11.50 -7.73
N LEU A 432 30.74 11.57 -6.72
CA LEU A 432 30.39 11.19 -5.36
C LEU A 432 29.02 11.81 -5.07
N SER A 433 28.00 10.97 -5.03
CA SER A 433 26.62 11.34 -4.71
C SER A 433 26.66 12.13 -3.39
N GLN A 434 26.39 13.43 -3.46
CA GLN A 434 26.17 14.22 -2.27
C GLN A 434 25.06 13.53 -1.47
N PRO A 435 25.22 13.36 -0.14
CA PRO A 435 24.22 12.70 0.68
C PRO A 435 22.89 13.45 0.50
N LYS A 436 21.86 12.72 0.06
CA LYS A 436 20.49 13.25 -0.05
C LYS A 436 20.15 13.90 1.28
N ARG A 437 19.89 15.20 1.30
CA ARG A 437 19.48 15.90 2.51
C ARG A 437 18.17 15.28 2.98
N LEU A 438 18.22 14.50 4.04
CA LEU A 438 17.07 13.82 4.63
C LEU A 438 16.11 14.88 5.20
N ILE A 439 14.81 14.73 4.91
CA ILE A 439 13.74 15.52 5.49
C ILE A 439 13.05 14.63 6.51
N PRO A 440 13.33 14.80 7.82
CA PRO A 440 12.89 13.85 8.85
C PRO A 440 11.39 13.63 8.86
N PHE A 441 10.59 14.67 8.67
CA PHE A 441 9.14 14.60 8.58
C PHE A 441 8.65 13.70 7.44
N LEU A 442 9.25 13.81 6.25
CA LEU A 442 8.86 12.95 5.12
C LEU A 442 9.34 11.51 5.29
N GLU A 443 10.49 11.30 5.96
CA GLU A 443 10.95 9.95 6.30
C GLU A 443 9.97 9.24 7.25
N GLU A 444 9.50 9.94 8.27
CA GLU A 444 8.47 9.39 9.17
C GLU A 444 7.18 9.07 8.41
N LEU A 445 6.70 9.98 7.57
CA LEU A 445 5.46 9.79 6.82
C LEU A 445 5.50 8.61 5.85
N GLN A 446 6.68 8.18 5.37
CA GLN A 446 6.79 6.99 4.52
C GLN A 446 6.26 5.73 5.23
N SER A 447 6.45 5.61 6.54
CA SER A 447 5.90 4.48 7.31
C SER A 447 4.39 4.57 7.53
N HIS A 448 3.77 5.74 7.32
CA HIS A 448 2.36 6.03 7.56
C HIS A 448 1.56 6.30 6.27
N VAL A 449 2.07 5.88 5.11
CA VAL A 449 1.41 6.10 3.80
C VAL A 449 -0.02 5.58 3.78
N GLY A 450 -0.26 4.39 4.34
CA GLY A 450 -1.60 3.81 4.40
C GLY A 450 -2.60 4.65 5.20
N GLU A 451 -2.16 5.22 6.34
CA GLU A 451 -2.98 6.11 7.15
C GLU A 451 -3.24 7.44 6.44
N LEU A 452 -2.22 7.99 5.79
CA LEU A 452 -2.35 9.22 5.00
C LEU A 452 -3.34 9.04 3.84
N CYS A 453 -3.30 7.91 3.15
CA CYS A 453 -4.28 7.56 2.11
C CYS A 453 -5.69 7.46 2.69
N ALA A 454 -5.85 6.79 3.84
CA ALA A 454 -7.14 6.67 4.51
C ALA A 454 -7.72 8.04 4.90
N GLN A 455 -6.89 8.96 5.37
CA GLN A 455 -7.31 10.32 5.69
C GLN A 455 -7.67 11.13 4.44
N THR A 456 -6.87 11.00 3.37
CA THR A 456 -7.14 11.65 2.09
C THR A 456 -8.51 11.26 1.53
N LEU A 457 -8.93 10.00 1.73
CA LEU A 457 -10.22 9.50 1.27
C LEU A 457 -11.40 9.89 2.18
N ARG A 458 -11.18 10.13 3.49
CA ARG A 458 -12.25 10.46 4.44
C ARG A 458 -12.73 11.89 4.39
N LEU A 459 -11.93 12.77 3.83
CA LEU A 459 -12.10 14.19 4.00
C LEU A 459 -12.73 14.81 2.74
N GLU A 460 -13.50 15.91 2.93
CA GLU A 460 -14.28 16.53 1.87
C GLU A 460 -13.38 17.12 0.78
N ARG A 461 -13.68 16.80 -0.47
CA ARG A 461 -12.84 17.02 -1.66
C ARG A 461 -12.33 18.45 -1.85
N LYS A 462 -13.11 19.46 -1.44
CA LYS A 462 -12.76 20.86 -1.66
C LYS A 462 -11.67 21.39 -0.73
N ARG A 463 -11.47 20.77 0.44
CA ARG A 463 -10.50 21.22 1.45
C ARG A 463 -9.28 20.31 1.59
N HIS A 464 -9.27 19.15 0.91
CA HIS A 464 -8.23 18.14 1.10
C HIS A 464 -7.29 17.98 -0.09
N LEU A 465 -7.29 18.92 -1.03
CA LEU A 465 -6.25 18.98 -2.07
C LEU A 465 -4.85 18.99 -1.47
N TRP A 466 -4.66 19.57 -0.30
CA TRP A 466 -3.35 19.59 0.35
C TRP A 466 -2.91 18.22 0.88
N LEU A 467 -3.78 17.32 1.36
CA LEU A 467 -3.39 15.93 1.70
C LEU A 467 -2.99 15.15 0.45
N HIS A 468 -3.73 15.31 -0.62
CA HIS A 468 -3.38 14.72 -1.91
C HIS A 468 -2.07 15.28 -2.46
N GLN A 469 -1.84 16.58 -2.37
CA GLN A 469 -0.58 17.22 -2.75
C GLN A 469 0.59 16.73 -1.89
N LEU A 470 0.37 16.56 -0.59
CA LEU A 470 1.39 15.98 0.31
C LEU A 470 1.71 14.54 -0.09
N LEU A 471 0.70 13.74 -0.45
CA LEU A 471 0.89 12.38 -0.92
C LEU A 471 1.69 12.34 -2.23
N CYS A 472 1.45 13.28 -3.15
CA CYS A 472 2.27 13.45 -4.36
C CYS A 472 3.72 13.82 -4.02
N LEU A 473 3.95 14.78 -3.11
CA LEU A 473 5.29 15.18 -2.68
C LEU A 473 6.04 14.03 -1.99
N LEU A 474 5.35 13.30 -1.12
CA LEU A 474 5.89 12.13 -0.43
C LEU A 474 6.28 11.02 -1.43
N SER A 475 5.45 10.81 -2.46
CA SER A 475 5.72 9.87 -3.54
C SER A 475 6.94 10.28 -4.37
N VAL A 476 7.10 11.55 -4.68
CA VAL A 476 8.29 12.07 -5.37
C VAL A 476 9.54 11.94 -4.49
N TYR A 477 9.41 12.23 -3.21
CA TYR A 477 10.52 12.16 -2.25
C TYR A 477 10.99 10.71 -2.01
N GLY A 478 10.07 9.80 -1.72
CA GLY A 478 10.34 8.39 -1.40
C GLY A 478 10.55 7.50 -2.65
N GLY A 479 10.25 8.05 -3.84
CA GLY A 479 10.47 7.36 -5.11
C GLY A 479 9.41 6.31 -5.45
N PRO A 480 9.69 5.42 -6.43
CA PRO A 480 8.71 4.50 -6.99
C PRO A 480 8.07 3.54 -5.96
N SER A 481 8.81 3.15 -4.93
CA SER A 481 8.31 2.26 -3.89
C SER A 481 7.17 2.89 -3.09
N VAL A 482 7.35 4.15 -2.66
CA VAL A 482 6.34 4.89 -1.89
C VAL A 482 5.15 5.26 -2.78
N ALA A 483 5.40 5.67 -4.03
CA ALA A 483 4.36 5.96 -5.00
C ALA A 483 3.48 4.73 -5.29
N THR A 484 4.11 3.56 -5.44
CA THR A 484 3.43 2.28 -5.65
C THR A 484 2.59 1.89 -4.44
N GLU A 485 3.13 2.06 -3.23
CA GLU A 485 2.39 1.80 -1.99
C GLU A 485 1.18 2.73 -1.88
N ALA A 486 1.36 4.03 -2.11
CA ALA A 486 0.28 5.01 -2.06
C ALA A 486 -0.84 4.67 -3.04
N LEU A 487 -0.50 4.33 -4.29
CA LEU A 487 -1.47 3.94 -5.30
C LEU A 487 -2.20 2.64 -4.92
N CYS A 488 -1.47 1.64 -4.42
CA CYS A 488 -2.04 0.38 -3.93
C CYS A 488 -3.03 0.62 -2.77
N GLN A 489 -2.67 1.47 -1.81
CA GLN A 489 -3.52 1.80 -0.65
C GLN A 489 -4.78 2.56 -1.09
N LEU A 490 -4.68 3.51 -2.00
CA LEU A 490 -5.85 4.22 -2.53
C LEU A 490 -6.78 3.27 -3.28
N LEU A 491 -6.25 2.36 -4.11
CA LEU A 491 -7.04 1.34 -4.79
C LEU A 491 -7.74 0.37 -3.83
N THR A 492 -7.12 0.07 -2.70
CA THR A 492 -7.67 -0.86 -1.70
C THR A 492 -8.74 -0.19 -0.83
N GLN A 493 -8.60 1.10 -0.53
CA GLN A 493 -9.41 1.81 0.45
C GLN A 493 -10.54 2.65 -0.15
N ALA A 494 -10.49 3.00 -1.43
CA ALA A 494 -11.53 3.80 -2.09
C ALA A 494 -12.87 3.05 -2.12
N HIS A 495 -13.95 3.71 -1.71
CA HIS A 495 -15.29 3.13 -1.62
C HIS A 495 -16.26 3.62 -2.70
N ASN A 496 -15.95 4.74 -3.33
CA ASN A 496 -16.79 5.36 -4.35
C ASN A 496 -15.95 5.87 -5.54
N PRO A 497 -16.59 6.19 -6.68
CA PRO A 497 -15.88 6.65 -7.88
C PRO A 497 -15.11 7.96 -7.68
N GLU A 498 -15.58 8.84 -6.79
CA GLU A 498 -14.91 10.12 -6.51
C GLU A 498 -13.61 9.91 -5.75
N GLU A 499 -13.60 8.98 -4.80
CA GLU A 499 -12.38 8.57 -4.09
C GLU A 499 -11.40 7.87 -5.03
N LEU A 500 -11.91 7.01 -5.92
CA LEU A 500 -11.08 6.35 -6.93
C LEU A 500 -10.46 7.36 -7.90
N ALA A 501 -11.13 8.46 -8.19
CA ALA A 501 -10.58 9.53 -9.01
C ALA A 501 -9.32 10.17 -8.41
N LEU A 502 -9.16 10.16 -7.07
CA LEU A 502 -7.94 10.64 -6.40
C LEU A 502 -6.73 9.75 -6.72
N ALA A 503 -6.93 8.43 -6.80
CA ALA A 503 -5.89 7.49 -7.23
C ALA A 503 -5.42 7.79 -8.67
N TRP A 504 -6.37 8.15 -9.54
CA TRP A 504 -6.05 8.53 -10.92
C TRP A 504 -5.34 9.87 -11.03
N GLN A 505 -5.73 10.85 -10.21
CA GLN A 505 -5.03 12.13 -10.13
C GLN A 505 -3.58 11.93 -9.64
N LEU A 506 -3.36 11.10 -8.63
CA LEU A 506 -2.02 10.75 -8.17
C LEU A 506 -1.19 10.11 -9.29
N HIS A 507 -1.73 9.10 -9.96
CA HIS A 507 -1.05 8.46 -11.08
C HIS A 507 -0.73 9.47 -12.19
N THR A 508 -1.69 10.29 -12.60
CA THR A 508 -1.51 11.29 -13.67
C THR A 508 -0.40 12.28 -13.33
N THR A 509 -0.36 12.75 -12.07
CA THR A 509 0.68 13.67 -11.60
C THR A 509 2.06 13.02 -11.62
N LEU A 510 2.16 11.75 -11.22
CA LEU A 510 3.44 11.03 -11.11
C LEU A 510 3.90 10.36 -12.40
N SER A 511 3.00 10.11 -13.36
CA SER A 511 3.31 9.40 -14.61
C SER A 511 4.36 10.09 -15.47
N SER A 512 4.49 11.41 -15.37
CA SER A 512 5.48 12.20 -16.07
C SER A 512 6.92 11.95 -15.57
N CYS A 513 7.09 11.57 -14.31
CA CYS A 513 8.40 11.35 -13.69
C CYS A 513 8.66 9.89 -13.29
N MET A 514 7.62 9.05 -13.24
CA MET A 514 7.71 7.64 -12.83
C MET A 514 6.95 6.74 -13.80
N ALA A 515 7.65 5.98 -14.61
CA ALA A 515 7.04 5.01 -15.51
C ALA A 515 6.69 3.71 -14.78
N GLY A 516 5.65 3.02 -15.23
CA GLY A 516 5.30 1.67 -14.75
C GLY A 516 4.65 1.60 -13.36
N LEU A 517 4.07 2.68 -12.86
CA LEU A 517 3.42 2.70 -11.54
C LEU A 517 2.21 1.76 -11.46
N ILE A 518 1.36 1.70 -12.50
CA ILE A 518 0.17 0.85 -12.50
C ILE A 518 0.55 -0.65 -12.41
N PRO A 519 1.44 -1.18 -13.26
CA PRO A 519 1.89 -2.57 -13.14
C PRO A 519 2.49 -2.89 -11.76
N ALA A 520 3.31 -1.98 -11.23
CA ALA A 520 3.91 -2.15 -9.91
C ALA A 520 2.85 -2.16 -8.79
N ALA A 521 1.85 -1.26 -8.85
CA ALA A 521 0.76 -1.20 -7.89
C ALA A 521 -0.11 -2.47 -7.93
N VAL A 522 -0.47 -2.96 -9.12
CA VAL A 522 -1.22 -4.21 -9.27
C VAL A 522 -0.42 -5.39 -8.72
N SER A 523 0.88 -5.51 -9.04
CA SER A 523 1.74 -6.55 -8.48
C SER A 523 1.82 -6.49 -6.95
N ARG A 524 1.83 -5.28 -6.37
CA ARG A 524 1.80 -5.10 -4.92
C ARG A 524 0.45 -5.49 -4.31
N CYS A 525 -0.66 -5.14 -4.97
CA CYS A 525 -1.99 -5.60 -4.56
C CYS A 525 -2.07 -7.15 -4.57
N VAL A 526 -1.52 -7.78 -5.61
CA VAL A 526 -1.45 -9.25 -5.70
C VAL A 526 -0.59 -9.83 -4.57
N ALA A 527 0.55 -9.20 -4.26
CA ALA A 527 1.37 -9.62 -3.11
C ALA A 527 0.60 -9.52 -1.78
N GLN A 528 -0.23 -8.49 -1.58
CA GLN A 528 -1.09 -8.37 -0.40
C GLN A 528 -2.18 -9.46 -0.36
N ILE A 529 -2.69 -9.88 -1.51
CA ILE A 529 -3.63 -11.00 -1.61
C ILE A 529 -2.93 -12.30 -1.17
N HIS A 530 -1.73 -12.57 -1.66
CA HIS A 530 -0.96 -13.76 -1.31
C HIS A 530 -0.54 -13.81 0.17
N THR A 531 -0.23 -12.67 0.75
CA THR A 531 0.13 -12.57 2.18
C THR A 531 -1.07 -12.55 3.11
N HIS A 532 -2.29 -12.61 2.58
CA HIS A 532 -3.56 -12.56 3.34
C HIS A 532 -3.68 -11.34 4.28
N THR A 533 -3.06 -10.23 3.92
CA THR A 533 -3.12 -8.99 4.72
C THR A 533 -4.45 -8.26 4.58
N LEU A 534 -5.21 -8.55 3.50
CA LEU A 534 -6.50 -7.93 3.22
C LEU A 534 -7.65 -8.76 3.79
N GLY A 535 -8.52 -8.11 4.58
CA GLY A 535 -9.78 -8.72 4.99
C GLY A 535 -10.75 -8.86 3.80
N PRO A 536 -11.78 -9.76 3.90
CA PRO A 536 -12.69 -10.03 2.78
C PRO A 536 -13.38 -8.78 2.23
N ARG A 537 -13.71 -7.81 3.07
CA ARG A 537 -14.33 -6.54 2.66
C ARG A 537 -13.36 -5.68 1.84
N GLN A 538 -12.11 -5.57 2.27
CA GLN A 538 -11.07 -4.81 1.57
C GLN A 538 -10.71 -5.48 0.23
N LEU A 539 -10.59 -6.81 0.23
CA LEU A 539 -10.34 -7.59 -0.97
C LEU A 539 -11.47 -7.40 -2.01
N ARG A 540 -12.73 -7.49 -1.58
CA ARG A 540 -13.87 -7.20 -2.44
C ARG A 540 -13.77 -5.79 -3.02
N GLN A 541 -13.49 -4.79 -2.19
CA GLN A 541 -13.43 -3.40 -2.62
C GLN A 541 -12.30 -3.17 -3.63
N LEU A 542 -11.12 -3.73 -3.38
CA LEU A 542 -10.00 -3.69 -4.31
C LEU A 542 -10.38 -4.26 -5.68
N LEU A 543 -11.00 -5.44 -5.71
CA LEU A 543 -11.42 -6.09 -6.96
C LEU A 543 -12.45 -5.24 -7.74
N LEU A 544 -13.41 -4.63 -7.03
CA LEU A 544 -14.39 -3.73 -7.65
C LEU A 544 -13.73 -2.46 -8.18
N ASN A 545 -12.76 -1.90 -7.47
CA ASN A 545 -12.04 -0.71 -7.91
C ASN A 545 -11.18 -0.99 -9.15
N LEU A 546 -10.53 -2.16 -9.20
CA LEU A 546 -9.79 -2.60 -10.38
C LEU A 546 -10.72 -2.81 -11.58
N ALA A 547 -11.91 -3.41 -11.36
CA ALA A 547 -12.91 -3.58 -12.41
C ALA A 547 -13.41 -2.23 -12.92
N ALA A 548 -13.81 -1.33 -12.02
CA ALA A 548 -14.27 0.02 -12.37
C ALA A 548 -13.22 0.83 -13.14
N ALA A 549 -11.93 0.65 -12.79
CA ALA A 549 -10.81 1.26 -13.49
C ALA A 549 -10.69 0.80 -14.95
N ILE A 550 -11.00 -0.45 -15.23
CA ILE A 550 -10.96 -1.02 -16.59
C ILE A 550 -12.24 -0.65 -17.36
N GLU A 551 -13.42 -0.72 -16.71
CA GLU A 551 -14.72 -0.41 -17.30
C GLU A 551 -14.88 1.08 -17.67
N SER A 552 -14.11 1.98 -17.07
CA SER A 552 -14.17 3.43 -17.38
C SER A 552 -13.88 3.77 -18.85
N GLN A 553 -13.35 2.81 -19.64
CA GLN A 553 -13.18 2.99 -21.09
C GLN A 553 -14.51 3.13 -21.85
N ASP A 554 -15.55 2.43 -21.40
CA ASP A 554 -16.79 2.32 -22.19
C ASP A 554 -17.71 3.54 -22.06
N GLY A 555 -17.52 4.36 -21.00
CA GLY A 555 -18.35 5.55 -20.72
C GLY A 555 -18.04 6.81 -21.52
N GLU A 556 -16.85 6.93 -22.13
CA GLU A 556 -16.33 8.19 -22.65
C GLU A 556 -16.17 8.30 -24.18
N ARG A 557 -17.03 7.70 -24.95
CA ARG A 557 -17.18 8.07 -26.37
C ARG A 557 -17.67 9.52 -26.58
N ARG A 558 -17.70 10.35 -25.50
CA ARG A 558 -18.06 11.77 -25.52
C ARG A 558 -16.81 12.63 -25.31
N GLY A 559 -16.22 13.06 -26.40
CA GLY A 559 -15.07 13.89 -26.67
C GLY A 559 -14.52 14.88 -25.61
N GLY A 560 -13.18 14.77 -25.38
CA GLY A 560 -12.37 15.77 -24.71
C GLY A 560 -10.94 15.24 -24.46
N ALA A 561 -9.94 16.12 -24.37
CA ALA A 561 -8.53 15.75 -24.17
C ALA A 561 -8.29 14.93 -22.86
N ALA A 562 -9.15 15.08 -21.85
CA ALA A 562 -9.12 14.27 -20.61
C ALA A 562 -9.50 12.81 -20.87
N ALA A 563 -10.35 12.53 -21.87
CA ALA A 563 -10.77 11.19 -22.26
C ALA A 563 -9.58 10.31 -22.75
N GLY A 564 -8.61 10.91 -23.42
CA GLY A 564 -7.43 10.19 -23.93
C GLY A 564 -6.52 9.67 -22.82
N VAL A 565 -6.34 10.41 -21.73
CA VAL A 565 -5.51 10.00 -20.59
C VAL A 565 -6.16 8.87 -19.81
N GLN A 566 -7.47 8.93 -19.56
CA GLN A 566 -8.22 7.90 -18.85
C GLN A 566 -8.27 6.60 -19.66
N ALA A 567 -8.48 6.67 -20.97
CA ALA A 567 -8.41 5.51 -21.86
C ALA A 567 -7.04 4.82 -21.82
N SER A 568 -5.94 5.59 -21.83
CA SER A 568 -4.58 5.04 -21.69
C SER A 568 -4.37 4.32 -20.36
N MET A 569 -4.90 4.89 -19.26
CA MET A 569 -4.80 4.29 -17.92
C MET A 569 -5.58 2.99 -17.82
N ALA A 570 -6.81 2.95 -18.36
CA ALA A 570 -7.65 1.75 -18.35
C ALA A 570 -6.98 0.61 -19.17
N ILE A 571 -6.33 0.92 -20.28
CA ILE A 571 -5.54 -0.04 -21.06
C ILE A 571 -4.36 -0.57 -20.23
N GLN A 572 -3.62 0.31 -19.56
CA GLN A 572 -2.49 -0.10 -18.71
C GLN A 572 -2.97 -0.94 -17.52
N MET A 573 -4.09 -0.57 -16.87
CA MET A 573 -4.69 -1.35 -15.79
C MET A 573 -5.12 -2.72 -16.28
N GLY A 574 -5.85 -2.79 -17.38
CA GLY A 574 -6.27 -4.05 -18.00
C GLY A 574 -5.08 -4.94 -18.33
N SER A 575 -4.02 -4.39 -18.91
CA SER A 575 -2.79 -5.12 -19.21
C SER A 575 -2.08 -5.62 -17.94
N ALA A 576 -2.01 -4.80 -16.89
CA ALA A 576 -1.41 -5.20 -15.62
C ALA A 576 -2.20 -6.32 -14.95
N VAL A 577 -3.54 -6.21 -14.89
CA VAL A 577 -4.41 -7.26 -14.33
C VAL A 577 -4.30 -8.55 -15.16
N SER A 578 -4.23 -8.43 -16.50
CA SER A 578 -4.10 -9.59 -17.36
C SER A 578 -2.80 -10.39 -17.14
N GLY A 579 -1.72 -9.72 -16.72
CA GLY A 579 -0.48 -10.37 -16.33
C GLY A 579 -0.61 -11.26 -15.08
N HIS A 580 -1.60 -10.99 -14.24
CA HIS A 580 -1.85 -11.65 -12.96
C HIS A 580 -3.12 -12.51 -12.95
N LEU A 581 -3.64 -12.94 -14.12
CA LEU A 581 -4.87 -13.75 -14.18
C LEU A 581 -4.79 -15.06 -13.38
N HIS A 582 -3.60 -15.63 -13.26
CA HIS A 582 -3.38 -16.86 -12.49
C HIS A 582 -3.52 -16.63 -10.97
N ASP A 583 -3.28 -15.41 -10.50
CA ASP A 583 -3.42 -15.03 -9.09
C ASP A 583 -4.88 -14.69 -8.75
N PHE A 584 -5.60 -14.05 -9.66
CA PHE A 584 -7.02 -13.72 -9.48
C PHE A 584 -7.95 -14.90 -9.73
N GLY A 585 -7.61 -15.85 -10.62
CA GLY A 585 -8.43 -17.00 -10.97
C GLY A 585 -8.96 -17.81 -9.77
N PRO A 586 -8.13 -18.19 -8.80
CA PRO A 586 -8.56 -18.90 -7.60
C PRO A 586 -9.59 -18.15 -6.75
N LEU A 587 -9.61 -16.81 -6.80
CA LEU A 587 -10.58 -15.98 -6.05
C LEU A 587 -12.02 -16.13 -6.55
N LEU A 588 -12.24 -16.66 -7.78
CA LEU A 588 -13.57 -17.06 -8.26
C LEU A 588 -14.24 -18.07 -7.33
N LEU A 589 -13.46 -18.88 -6.67
CA LEU A 589 -13.90 -19.96 -5.79
C LEU A 589 -13.74 -19.59 -4.30
N HIS A 590 -13.57 -18.31 -4.00
CA HIS A 590 -13.42 -17.82 -2.62
C HIS A 590 -14.66 -18.13 -1.78
N GLY A 591 -14.44 -18.46 -0.49
CA GLY A 591 -15.55 -18.82 0.43
C GLY A 591 -16.58 -17.68 0.63
N ASP A 592 -16.15 -16.42 0.56
CA ASP A 592 -17.06 -15.27 0.56
C ASP A 592 -17.60 -15.01 -0.84
N SER A 593 -18.94 -15.06 -0.96
CA SER A 593 -19.63 -14.84 -2.23
C SER A 593 -19.41 -13.45 -2.81
N ALA A 594 -19.27 -12.43 -1.97
CA ALA A 594 -19.09 -11.08 -2.43
C ALA A 594 -17.71 -10.86 -3.06
N VAL A 595 -16.67 -11.55 -2.57
CA VAL A 595 -15.33 -11.58 -3.17
C VAL A 595 -15.37 -12.30 -4.50
N SER A 596 -16.02 -13.46 -4.56
CA SER A 596 -16.12 -14.24 -5.80
C SER A 596 -16.89 -13.49 -6.90
N HIS A 597 -17.95 -12.73 -6.55
CA HIS A 597 -18.67 -11.86 -7.49
C HIS A 597 -17.81 -10.69 -8.00
N ALA A 598 -17.07 -10.04 -7.11
CA ALA A 598 -16.15 -8.97 -7.51
C ALA A 598 -15.05 -9.50 -8.44
N THR A 599 -14.58 -10.71 -8.18
CA THR A 599 -13.56 -11.37 -9.01
C THR A 599 -14.08 -11.68 -10.41
N VAL A 600 -15.27 -12.24 -10.53
CA VAL A 600 -15.81 -12.56 -11.86
C VAL A 600 -16.06 -11.28 -12.66
N ARG A 601 -16.50 -10.20 -12.02
CA ARG A 601 -16.66 -8.90 -12.66
C ARG A 601 -15.31 -8.37 -13.18
N LEU A 602 -14.27 -8.40 -12.35
CA LEU A 602 -12.92 -7.99 -12.76
C LEU A 602 -12.42 -8.81 -13.96
N LEU A 603 -12.54 -10.13 -13.90
CA LEU A 603 -12.07 -11.01 -14.97
C LEU A 603 -12.89 -10.89 -16.24
N SER A 604 -14.20 -10.57 -16.13
CA SER A 604 -15.06 -10.37 -17.30
C SER A 604 -14.73 -9.11 -18.10
N CYS A 605 -14.22 -8.05 -17.45
CA CYS A 605 -13.79 -6.82 -18.13
C CYS A 605 -12.31 -6.81 -18.52
N SER A 606 -11.45 -7.64 -17.88
CA SER A 606 -10.00 -7.66 -18.10
C SER A 606 -9.64 -8.28 -19.45
N PRO A 607 -8.71 -7.72 -20.24
CA PRO A 607 -8.23 -8.34 -21.48
C PRO A 607 -7.51 -9.65 -21.19
N LEU A 608 -7.64 -10.62 -22.09
CA LEU A 608 -6.86 -11.86 -22.01
C LEU A 608 -5.47 -11.63 -22.62
N PRO A 609 -4.38 -12.01 -21.94
CA PRO A 609 -3.02 -11.76 -22.44
C PRO A 609 -2.70 -12.63 -23.67
N ARG A 610 -2.06 -12.03 -24.67
CA ARG A 610 -1.75 -12.71 -25.94
C ARG A 610 -0.83 -13.94 -25.82
N ALA A 611 -0.06 -14.04 -24.75
CA ALA A 611 0.93 -15.09 -24.51
C ALA A 611 0.74 -15.74 -23.13
N SER A 612 -0.48 -16.21 -22.83
CA SER A 612 -0.73 -16.96 -21.58
C SER A 612 -0.30 -18.41 -21.69
N SER A 613 0.18 -18.97 -20.59
CA SER A 613 0.37 -20.40 -20.46
C SER A 613 -0.99 -21.13 -20.64
N PRO A 614 -1.09 -22.13 -21.55
CA PRO A 614 -2.31 -22.91 -21.72
C PRO A 614 -2.84 -23.48 -20.42
N ALA A 615 -1.96 -23.91 -19.53
CA ALA A 615 -2.33 -24.45 -18.22
C ALA A 615 -3.09 -23.43 -17.35
N HIS A 616 -2.66 -22.18 -17.31
CA HIS A 616 -3.35 -21.13 -16.54
C HIS A 616 -4.74 -20.84 -17.10
N LEU A 617 -4.89 -20.82 -18.42
CA LEU A 617 -6.19 -20.59 -19.06
C LEU A 617 -7.15 -21.76 -18.83
N LEU A 618 -6.65 -23.00 -18.81
CA LEU A 618 -7.47 -24.17 -18.48
C LEU A 618 -7.92 -24.15 -17.03
N LEU A 619 -7.05 -23.76 -16.09
CA LEU A 619 -7.40 -23.57 -14.68
C LEU A 619 -8.44 -22.46 -14.51
N LEU A 620 -8.26 -21.34 -15.19
CA LEU A 620 -9.22 -20.24 -15.17
C LEU A 620 -10.56 -20.67 -15.77
N SER A 621 -10.58 -21.41 -16.87
CA SER A 621 -11.79 -21.94 -17.50
C SER A 621 -12.55 -22.85 -16.53
N ARG A 622 -11.85 -23.72 -15.83
CA ARG A 622 -12.44 -24.61 -14.83
C ARG A 622 -13.03 -23.80 -13.65
N ALA A 623 -12.29 -22.85 -13.12
CA ALA A 623 -12.77 -21.98 -12.03
C ALA A 623 -14.00 -21.16 -12.47
N ALA A 624 -13.99 -20.62 -13.69
CA ALA A 624 -15.11 -19.86 -14.25
C ALA A 624 -16.37 -20.71 -14.45
N VAL A 625 -16.25 -21.93 -14.98
CA VAL A 625 -17.39 -22.87 -15.11
C VAL A 625 -17.92 -23.26 -13.73
N THR A 626 -17.04 -23.54 -12.77
CA THR A 626 -17.46 -23.85 -11.40
C THR A 626 -18.23 -22.69 -10.79
N HIS A 627 -17.70 -21.48 -10.92
CA HIS A 627 -18.35 -20.25 -10.44
C HIS A 627 -19.73 -20.05 -11.10
N PHE A 628 -19.85 -20.32 -12.40
CA PHE A 628 -21.11 -20.23 -13.14
C PHE A 628 -22.19 -21.14 -12.51
N PHE A 629 -21.90 -22.44 -12.30
CA PHE A 629 -22.85 -23.36 -11.67
C PHE A 629 -23.15 -23.01 -10.21
N MET A 630 -22.16 -22.50 -9.45
CA MET A 630 -22.40 -21.96 -8.11
C MET A 630 -23.34 -20.75 -8.14
N GLY A 631 -23.17 -19.87 -9.14
CA GLY A 631 -24.06 -18.73 -9.38
C GLY A 631 -25.50 -19.14 -9.66
N LEU A 632 -25.69 -20.15 -10.51
CA LEU A 632 -27.04 -20.73 -10.79
C LEU A 632 -27.68 -21.28 -9.51
N ARG A 633 -26.95 -22.01 -8.67
CA ARG A 633 -27.45 -22.51 -7.38
C ARG A 633 -27.87 -21.37 -6.45
N ARG A 634 -27.01 -20.37 -6.26
CA ARG A 634 -27.31 -19.19 -5.43
C ARG A 634 -28.53 -18.43 -5.93
N ARG A 635 -28.70 -18.32 -7.25
CA ARG A 635 -29.90 -17.69 -7.86
C ARG A 635 -31.18 -18.41 -7.44
N VAL A 636 -31.18 -19.73 -7.44
CA VAL A 636 -32.34 -20.56 -7.01
C VAL A 636 -32.59 -20.40 -5.51
N GLU A 637 -31.51 -20.31 -4.69
CA GLU A 637 -31.60 -20.12 -3.25
C GLU A 637 -32.12 -18.71 -2.89
N SER A 638 -31.61 -17.67 -3.58
CA SER A 638 -31.97 -16.27 -3.36
C SER A 638 -33.40 -15.93 -3.83
N GLY A 639 -33.92 -16.62 -4.85
CA GLY A 639 -35.33 -16.48 -5.30
C GLY A 639 -36.35 -16.77 -4.19
N LYS A 640 -35.92 -17.51 -3.15
CA LYS A 640 -36.75 -17.82 -1.97
C LYS A 640 -36.68 -16.72 -0.86
N VAL A 641 -35.70 -15.83 -0.85
CA VAL A 641 -35.44 -14.88 0.25
C VAL A 641 -35.53 -13.39 -0.15
N GLY A 642 -35.68 -13.05 -1.40
CA GLY A 642 -36.14 -11.73 -1.87
C GLY A 642 -35.18 -10.54 -1.80
N ARG A 643 -33.93 -10.61 -1.25
CA ARG A 643 -33.03 -9.44 -1.13
C ARG A 643 -31.75 -9.46 -2.00
N ASP A 644 -31.24 -10.61 -2.40
CA ASP A 644 -29.95 -10.73 -3.10
C ASP A 644 -30.04 -11.19 -4.56
N GLY A 645 -31.23 -11.29 -5.12
CA GLY A 645 -31.48 -11.81 -6.48
C GLY A 645 -30.74 -11.03 -7.58
N GLY A 646 -30.58 -9.71 -7.41
CA GLY A 646 -29.90 -8.84 -8.39
C GLY A 646 -28.41 -9.13 -8.54
N GLN A 647 -27.70 -9.29 -7.44
CA GLN A 647 -26.26 -9.56 -7.46
C GLN A 647 -25.93 -10.96 -8.01
N ALA A 648 -26.74 -11.96 -7.68
CA ALA A 648 -26.58 -13.31 -8.22
C ALA A 648 -26.79 -13.35 -9.75
N CYS A 649 -27.74 -12.59 -10.27
CA CYS A 649 -27.98 -12.47 -11.72
C CYS A 649 -26.79 -11.76 -12.40
N GLU A 650 -26.28 -10.66 -11.83
CA GLU A 650 -25.11 -9.95 -12.36
C GLU A 650 -23.87 -10.86 -12.40
N ALA A 651 -23.60 -11.61 -11.34
CA ALA A 651 -22.48 -12.55 -11.28
C ALA A 651 -22.58 -13.66 -12.33
N VAL A 652 -23.79 -14.19 -12.58
CA VAL A 652 -24.02 -15.16 -13.64
C VAL A 652 -23.76 -14.53 -15.01
N ASN A 653 -24.26 -13.32 -15.27
CA ASN A 653 -24.01 -12.61 -16.53
C ASN A 653 -22.53 -12.33 -16.77
N CYS A 654 -21.79 -11.90 -15.76
CA CYS A 654 -20.32 -11.73 -15.84
C CYS A 654 -19.62 -13.07 -16.13
N SER A 655 -20.10 -14.18 -15.55
CA SER A 655 -19.59 -15.52 -15.86
C SER A 655 -19.81 -15.90 -17.31
N VAL A 656 -21.00 -15.59 -17.86
CA VAL A 656 -21.33 -15.81 -19.29
C VAL A 656 -20.35 -15.06 -20.18
N VAL A 657 -20.10 -13.77 -19.90
CA VAL A 657 -19.14 -12.94 -20.65
C VAL A 657 -17.73 -13.51 -20.55
N LEU A 658 -17.28 -13.89 -19.35
CA LEU A 658 -15.95 -14.46 -19.15
C LEU A 658 -15.77 -15.77 -19.92
N LEU A 659 -16.77 -16.68 -19.85
CA LEU A 659 -16.72 -17.98 -20.52
C LEU A 659 -16.72 -17.84 -22.04
N SER A 660 -17.54 -16.94 -22.61
CA SER A 660 -17.55 -16.67 -24.04
C SER A 660 -16.22 -16.10 -24.54
N ARG A 661 -15.58 -15.23 -23.76
CA ARG A 661 -14.25 -14.69 -24.08
C ARG A 661 -13.15 -15.75 -23.98
N LEU A 662 -13.19 -16.62 -22.97
CA LEU A 662 -12.26 -17.75 -22.85
C LEU A 662 -12.43 -18.74 -24.01
N ALA A 663 -13.67 -19.01 -24.41
CA ALA A 663 -13.96 -19.88 -25.56
C ALA A 663 -13.44 -19.30 -26.88
N ALA A 664 -13.55 -17.98 -27.04
CA ALA A 664 -13.04 -17.29 -28.24
C ALA A 664 -11.51 -17.18 -28.30
N TYR A 665 -10.81 -17.43 -27.20
CA TYR A 665 -9.36 -17.20 -27.12
C TYR A 665 -8.54 -18.24 -27.91
N SER A 666 -8.87 -19.52 -27.79
CA SER A 666 -8.16 -20.61 -28.49
C SER A 666 -9.02 -21.86 -28.65
N PRO A 667 -8.74 -22.74 -29.64
CA PRO A 667 -9.45 -24.01 -29.78
C PRO A 667 -9.35 -24.88 -28.52
N LEU A 668 -8.25 -24.82 -27.81
CA LEU A 668 -8.05 -25.59 -26.59
C LEU A 668 -8.97 -25.12 -25.45
N THR A 669 -9.08 -23.80 -25.27
CA THR A 669 -9.97 -23.22 -24.26
C THR A 669 -11.44 -23.39 -24.64
N LEU A 670 -11.78 -23.28 -25.91
CA LEU A 670 -13.11 -23.59 -26.42
C LEU A 670 -13.54 -25.02 -26.07
N LYS A 671 -12.68 -26.00 -26.41
CA LYS A 671 -12.92 -27.39 -26.06
C LYS A 671 -13.12 -27.60 -24.57
N ALA A 672 -12.22 -27.05 -23.76
CA ALA A 672 -12.26 -27.17 -22.30
C ALA A 672 -13.52 -26.53 -21.70
N VAL A 673 -13.90 -25.33 -22.13
CA VAL A 673 -15.12 -24.64 -21.64
C VAL A 673 -16.37 -25.42 -21.99
N LEU A 674 -16.53 -25.83 -23.26
CA LEU A 674 -17.71 -26.56 -23.68
C LEU A 674 -17.82 -27.93 -23.01
N GLN A 675 -16.71 -28.67 -22.92
CA GLN A 675 -16.67 -29.95 -22.22
C GLN A 675 -17.06 -29.79 -20.74
N LEU A 676 -16.48 -28.83 -20.03
CA LEU A 676 -16.79 -28.59 -18.62
C LEU A 676 -18.22 -28.08 -18.39
N LEU A 677 -18.81 -27.31 -19.32
CA LEU A 677 -20.20 -26.88 -19.24
C LEU A 677 -21.17 -28.08 -19.38
N VAL A 678 -20.91 -28.97 -20.33
CA VAL A 678 -21.74 -30.19 -20.54
C VAL A 678 -21.59 -31.14 -19.35
N GLU A 679 -20.38 -31.46 -18.93
CA GLU A 679 -20.12 -32.31 -17.78
C GLU A 679 -20.72 -31.72 -16.49
N GLY A 680 -20.57 -30.38 -16.27
CA GLY A 680 -21.16 -29.70 -15.16
C GLY A 680 -22.69 -29.71 -15.15
N ALA A 681 -23.35 -29.60 -16.32
CA ALA A 681 -24.80 -29.69 -16.44
C ALA A 681 -25.33 -31.11 -16.13
N LEU A 682 -24.58 -32.13 -16.49
CA LEU A 682 -24.92 -33.54 -16.24
C LEU A 682 -24.47 -34.04 -14.85
N HIS A 683 -23.69 -33.26 -14.14
CA HIS A 683 -23.19 -33.63 -12.82
C HIS A 683 -24.35 -33.83 -11.83
N LYS A 684 -24.34 -34.94 -11.06
CA LYS A 684 -25.41 -35.33 -10.10
C LYS A 684 -25.80 -34.18 -9.14
N GLY A 685 -24.87 -33.35 -8.70
CA GLY A 685 -25.13 -32.21 -7.83
C GLY A 685 -25.86 -31.05 -8.53
N ASN A 686 -25.94 -31.00 -9.85
CA ASN A 686 -26.56 -29.93 -10.64
C ASN A 686 -27.85 -30.35 -11.30
N THR A 687 -28.19 -31.65 -11.26
CA THR A 687 -29.36 -32.21 -11.93
C THR A 687 -30.65 -31.45 -11.61
N GLY A 688 -30.87 -31.11 -10.34
CA GLY A 688 -32.05 -30.35 -9.90
C GLY A 688 -32.12 -28.92 -10.45
N LEU A 689 -30.99 -28.30 -10.86
CA LEU A 689 -31.01 -26.97 -11.48
C LEU A 689 -31.66 -26.93 -12.85
N PHE A 690 -31.73 -28.09 -13.51
CA PHE A 690 -32.23 -28.28 -14.90
C PHE A 690 -33.43 -29.18 -14.94
N GLY A 691 -34.13 -29.40 -13.82
CA GLY A 691 -35.37 -30.17 -13.76
C GLY A 691 -35.21 -31.69 -13.75
N GLY A 692 -33.98 -32.17 -13.54
CA GLY A 692 -33.73 -33.61 -13.42
C GLY A 692 -34.17 -34.18 -12.08
N GLN A 693 -34.64 -35.44 -12.07
CA GLN A 693 -34.94 -36.16 -10.84
C GLN A 693 -33.73 -36.98 -10.40
N MET A 694 -33.41 -36.97 -9.13
CA MET A 694 -32.48 -37.93 -8.52
C MET A 694 -33.13 -39.29 -8.47
N ALA A 695 -33.01 -40.07 -9.54
CA ALA A 695 -33.35 -41.49 -9.46
C ALA A 695 -32.28 -42.21 -8.62
N ASP A 696 -32.71 -42.85 -7.55
CA ASP A 696 -31.88 -43.75 -6.76
C ASP A 696 -31.45 -44.94 -7.65
N MET A 697 -30.32 -44.79 -8.31
CA MET A 697 -29.69 -45.81 -9.14
C MET A 697 -28.95 -46.86 -8.29
N SER A 698 -29.53 -47.27 -7.17
CA SER A 698 -29.01 -48.33 -6.33
C SER A 698 -29.47 -49.69 -6.83
N GLY A 699 -28.94 -50.18 -7.91
CA GLY A 699 -29.37 -51.48 -8.34
C GLY A 699 -28.76 -52.16 -9.56
N ALA A 700 -27.61 -51.74 -10.04
CA ALA A 700 -26.83 -52.55 -10.98
C ALA A 700 -25.30 -52.19 -10.87
N PRO A 701 -24.41 -53.19 -10.79
CA PRO A 701 -22.99 -52.91 -10.88
C PRO A 701 -22.66 -52.44 -12.28
N LEU A 702 -22.26 -51.15 -12.41
CA LEU A 702 -21.72 -50.63 -13.66
C LEU A 702 -20.38 -51.31 -13.95
N PRO A 703 -20.15 -51.80 -15.20
CA PRO A 703 -18.81 -52.18 -15.61
C PRO A 703 -17.87 -51.00 -15.48
N SER A 704 -16.71 -51.25 -14.92
CA SER A 704 -15.69 -50.29 -14.49
C SER A 704 -15.46 -49.16 -15.51
N ALA A 705 -15.88 -47.93 -15.16
CA ALA A 705 -15.55 -46.70 -15.84
C ALA A 705 -14.11 -46.31 -15.55
N SER A 706 -13.16 -47.00 -16.14
CA SER A 706 -11.73 -46.72 -15.95
C SER A 706 -11.22 -45.62 -16.87
N VAL A 707 -11.93 -45.27 -17.94
CA VAL A 707 -11.43 -44.33 -18.98
C VAL A 707 -11.82 -42.89 -18.70
N SER A 708 -12.96 -42.61 -18.07
CA SER A 708 -13.38 -41.22 -17.76
C SER A 708 -12.61 -40.60 -16.61
N ARG A 709 -11.92 -41.39 -15.78
CA ARG A 709 -11.06 -40.90 -14.69
C ARG A 709 -9.78 -40.23 -15.17
N ASP A 710 -9.23 -40.63 -16.31
CA ASP A 710 -7.91 -40.19 -16.73
C ASP A 710 -7.89 -38.76 -17.30
N ILE A 711 -8.97 -38.27 -17.91
CA ILE A 711 -9.00 -36.88 -18.44
C ILE A 711 -9.22 -35.87 -17.32
N GLY A 712 -10.09 -36.17 -16.38
CA GLY A 712 -10.27 -35.38 -15.16
C GLY A 712 -9.03 -35.42 -14.26
N ALA A 713 -8.38 -36.58 -14.13
CA ALA A 713 -7.15 -36.79 -13.41
C ALA A 713 -5.96 -36.11 -14.12
N SER A 714 -5.90 -36.12 -15.43
CA SER A 714 -4.85 -35.43 -16.20
C SER A 714 -4.90 -33.91 -16.03
N LEU A 715 -6.10 -33.31 -15.96
CA LEU A 715 -6.27 -31.87 -15.64
C LEU A 715 -5.95 -31.57 -14.17
N LEU A 716 -6.15 -32.53 -13.26
CA LEU A 716 -5.79 -32.45 -11.84
C LEU A 716 -4.27 -32.62 -11.62
N ASP A 717 -3.62 -33.48 -12.40
CA ASP A 717 -2.19 -33.74 -12.31
C ASP A 717 -1.34 -32.53 -12.77
N ILE A 718 -1.88 -31.71 -13.67
CA ILE A 718 -1.29 -30.41 -14.02
C ILE A 718 -1.26 -29.49 -12.79
N ASN A 719 -2.25 -29.53 -11.92
CA ASN A 719 -2.28 -28.74 -10.67
C ASN A 719 -1.21 -29.18 -9.65
N CYS A 720 -0.89 -30.48 -9.59
CA CYS A 720 0.12 -30.99 -8.66
C CYS A 720 1.56 -30.65 -9.09
N ARG A 721 1.79 -30.44 -10.37
CA ARG A 721 3.13 -30.09 -10.91
C ARG A 721 3.50 -28.62 -10.79
N PHE A 722 2.52 -27.73 -10.68
CA PHE A 722 2.76 -26.28 -10.53
C PHE A 722 2.54 -25.82 -9.08
N GLY A 723 3.21 -26.39 -8.14
CA GLY A 723 3.30 -26.20 -6.69
C GLY A 723 2.99 -24.88 -6.01
N THR A 724 2.17 -24.04 -6.59
CA THR A 724 1.83 -22.70 -6.10
C THR A 724 0.33 -22.41 -6.02
N VAL A 725 -0.52 -23.41 -5.99
CA VAL A 725 -1.89 -23.20 -5.52
C VAL A 725 -1.86 -23.28 -4.01
N VAL A 726 -1.49 -22.17 -3.44
CA VAL A 726 -1.60 -21.87 -2.03
C VAL A 726 -2.97 -22.31 -1.50
N ASN A 727 -2.95 -22.87 -0.34
CA ASN A 727 -4.03 -23.19 0.57
C ASN A 727 -5.08 -22.06 0.68
N PHE A 728 -5.86 -21.84 -0.36
CA PHE A 728 -7.19 -21.30 -0.16
C PHE A 728 -7.97 -22.43 0.50
N SER A 729 -8.14 -22.29 1.82
CA SER A 729 -8.82 -23.19 2.74
C SER A 729 -9.51 -24.35 2.05
N GLY A 730 -9.08 -25.58 2.31
CA GLY A 730 -9.44 -26.81 1.61
C GLY A 730 -10.93 -27.12 1.42
N SER A 731 -11.80 -26.13 1.64
CA SER A 731 -13.25 -26.24 1.48
C SER A 731 -13.74 -26.03 0.04
N VAL A 732 -13.04 -25.29 -0.80
CA VAL A 732 -13.57 -24.91 -2.12
C VAL A 732 -13.23 -25.92 -3.21
N TRP A 733 -12.06 -26.53 -3.15
CA TRP A 733 -11.73 -27.69 -3.99
C TRP A 733 -12.62 -28.90 -3.69
N SER A 734 -13.11 -28.97 -2.46
CA SER A 734 -14.03 -30.03 -2.09
C SER A 734 -15.41 -29.88 -2.76
N VAL A 735 -15.82 -28.75 -3.34
CA VAL A 735 -17.15 -28.63 -3.92
C VAL A 735 -17.28 -29.38 -5.25
N PHE A 736 -16.26 -29.37 -6.12
CA PHE A 736 -16.23 -30.28 -7.27
C PHE A 736 -15.83 -31.72 -6.89
N HIS A 737 -14.98 -31.88 -5.90
CA HIS A 737 -14.59 -33.18 -5.37
C HIS A 737 -15.49 -33.67 -4.23
N ALA A 738 -16.14 -32.82 -3.46
CA ALA A 738 -17.07 -33.22 -2.42
C ALA A 738 -18.43 -33.62 -2.96
N GLY A 739 -18.77 -33.23 -4.17
CA GLY A 739 -19.77 -33.95 -4.94
C GLY A 739 -19.35 -35.39 -5.15
N VAL A 740 -18.06 -35.70 -5.13
CA VAL A 740 -17.47 -37.02 -5.29
C VAL A 740 -17.18 -37.68 -3.94
N ILE A 741 -16.89 -36.92 -2.88
CA ILE A 741 -16.54 -37.44 -1.56
C ILE A 741 -17.54 -36.88 -0.54
N GLY A 742 -18.72 -37.47 -0.54
CA GLY A 742 -19.84 -37.09 0.32
C GLY A 742 -19.60 -37.27 1.82
N LYS A 743 -18.70 -36.49 2.41
CA LYS A 743 -18.60 -36.35 3.87
C LYS A 743 -18.36 -34.89 4.25
N GLY A 744 -19.46 -34.19 4.52
CA GLY A 744 -19.31 -32.92 5.22
C GLY A 744 -20.38 -31.85 5.03
N LEU A 745 -21.17 -31.88 3.98
CA LEU A 745 -22.36 -31.06 3.89
C LEU A 745 -23.57 -31.96 4.11
N LYS A 746 -24.15 -31.93 5.30
CA LYS A 746 -25.54 -32.32 5.49
C LYS A 746 -26.36 -31.34 4.66
N VAL A 747 -26.53 -31.68 3.37
CA VAL A 747 -27.61 -31.13 2.57
C VAL A 747 -28.89 -31.59 3.28
N ARG A 748 -29.58 -30.68 3.91
CA ARG A 748 -30.96 -30.90 4.29
C ARG A 748 -31.69 -31.23 3.01
N THR A 749 -31.96 -32.52 2.83
CA THR A 749 -32.86 -33.04 1.83
C THR A 749 -34.29 -32.67 2.21
N GLU A 750 -34.63 -31.43 2.10
CA GLU A 750 -35.99 -31.01 1.83
C GLU A 750 -36.07 -30.86 0.30
N THR A 751 -36.41 -31.90 -0.36
CA THR A 751 -36.76 -31.96 -1.79
C THR A 751 -38.03 -31.15 -2.04
N GLN A 752 -37.87 -29.80 -2.01
CA GLN A 752 -38.83 -28.95 -2.70
C GLN A 752 -38.35 -28.86 -4.14
N LEU A 753 -39.18 -29.38 -5.05
CA LEU A 753 -39.01 -29.21 -6.49
C LEU A 753 -38.75 -27.69 -6.74
N PRO A 754 -37.71 -27.35 -7.49
CA PRO A 754 -37.48 -25.97 -7.86
C PRO A 754 -38.67 -25.44 -8.65
N ASP A 755 -39.01 -24.19 -8.48
CA ASP A 755 -40.06 -23.49 -9.22
C ASP A 755 -39.83 -23.70 -10.73
N PRO A 756 -40.83 -24.17 -11.52
CA PRO A 756 -40.70 -24.41 -12.95
C PRO A 756 -40.11 -23.22 -13.71
N SER A 757 -40.39 -22.01 -13.29
CA SER A 757 -39.84 -20.78 -13.87
C SER A 757 -38.30 -20.64 -13.67
N GLY A 758 -37.80 -21.02 -12.52
CA GLY A 758 -36.36 -21.00 -12.21
C GLY A 758 -35.59 -22.05 -13.02
N VAL A 759 -36.15 -23.24 -13.18
CA VAL A 759 -35.57 -24.31 -14.02
C VAL A 759 -35.46 -23.84 -15.47
N MET A 760 -36.55 -23.31 -16.04
CA MET A 760 -36.57 -22.81 -17.41
C MET A 760 -35.51 -21.71 -17.61
N GLN A 761 -35.40 -20.78 -16.67
CA GLN A 761 -34.39 -19.71 -16.73
C GLN A 761 -32.95 -20.25 -16.65
N ASN A 762 -32.70 -21.29 -15.85
CA ASN A 762 -31.39 -21.93 -15.76
C ASN A 762 -31.02 -22.63 -17.08
N VAL A 763 -31.96 -23.35 -17.67
CA VAL A 763 -31.76 -23.97 -18.98
C VAL A 763 -31.47 -22.92 -20.05
N GLN A 764 -32.26 -21.84 -20.11
CA GLN A 764 -32.03 -20.75 -21.05
C GLN A 764 -30.66 -20.09 -20.83
N THR A 765 -30.25 -19.87 -19.58
CA THR A 765 -28.93 -19.27 -19.26
C THR A 765 -27.78 -20.19 -19.72
N LEU A 766 -27.90 -21.51 -19.47
CA LEU A 766 -26.93 -22.50 -19.96
C LEU A 766 -26.83 -22.51 -21.47
N LEU A 767 -27.97 -22.55 -22.15
CA LEU A 767 -28.02 -22.54 -23.62
C LEU A 767 -27.43 -21.23 -24.17
N THR A 768 -27.74 -20.11 -23.57
CA THR A 768 -27.15 -18.81 -23.95
C THR A 768 -25.63 -18.84 -23.90
N VAL A 769 -25.06 -19.33 -22.81
CA VAL A 769 -23.60 -19.49 -22.69
C VAL A 769 -23.05 -20.43 -23.75
N VAL A 770 -23.63 -21.60 -23.91
CA VAL A 770 -23.17 -22.59 -24.87
C VAL A 770 -23.23 -22.04 -26.29
N VAL A 771 -24.35 -21.40 -26.68
CA VAL A 771 -24.52 -20.77 -28.00
C VAL A 771 -23.53 -19.64 -28.21
N GLN A 772 -23.32 -18.76 -27.22
CA GLN A 772 -22.33 -17.69 -27.32
C GLN A 772 -20.91 -18.24 -27.48
N CYS A 773 -20.54 -19.30 -26.75
CA CYS A 773 -19.26 -19.96 -26.94
C CYS A 773 -19.12 -20.59 -28.34
N CYS A 774 -20.20 -21.11 -28.90
CA CYS A 774 -20.20 -21.72 -30.24
C CYS A 774 -20.26 -20.71 -31.38
N SER A 775 -20.83 -19.51 -31.17
CA SER A 775 -21.01 -18.49 -32.20
C SER A 775 -19.83 -17.51 -32.30
N SER A 776 -18.85 -17.59 -31.42
CA SER A 776 -17.63 -16.75 -31.48
C SER A 776 -16.83 -17.09 -32.75
N SER A 777 -17.25 -16.55 -33.86
CA SER A 777 -16.57 -16.59 -35.17
C SER A 777 -15.41 -15.63 -35.12
N GLY A 778 -14.20 -16.12 -35.01
CA GLY A 778 -13.06 -15.22 -35.14
C GLY A 778 -11.71 -15.77 -34.79
N PHE A 779 -11.30 -16.85 -35.43
CA PHE A 779 -9.89 -17.19 -35.54
C PHE A 779 -9.15 -16.39 -36.64
N ASP A 780 -9.84 -15.49 -37.37
CA ASP A 780 -9.19 -14.54 -38.24
C ASP A 780 -8.77 -13.30 -37.45
N GLY A 781 -7.44 -13.13 -37.33
CA GLY A 781 -6.79 -12.07 -36.58
C GLY A 781 -6.96 -10.65 -37.13
N SER A 782 -8.11 -10.31 -37.68
CA SER A 782 -8.47 -8.97 -38.11
C SER A 782 -9.29 -8.25 -37.05
N ILE A 783 -8.64 -7.43 -36.24
CA ILE A 783 -9.18 -6.59 -35.18
C ILE A 783 -10.09 -5.43 -35.70
N ASN A 784 -10.40 -5.38 -37.00
CA ASN A 784 -11.04 -4.23 -37.66
C ASN A 784 -12.41 -4.48 -38.25
N SER A 785 -13.20 -5.43 -37.77
CA SER A 785 -14.62 -5.48 -38.14
C SER A 785 -15.50 -5.10 -36.94
N SER A 786 -15.54 -3.80 -36.63
CA SER A 786 -16.66 -3.17 -35.91
C SER A 786 -17.88 -3.11 -36.87
N ARG A 787 -18.46 -4.26 -37.18
CA ARG A 787 -19.77 -4.32 -37.75
C ARG A 787 -20.77 -4.46 -36.60
N PRO A 788 -21.71 -3.52 -36.46
CA PRO A 788 -22.78 -3.67 -35.47
C PRO A 788 -23.58 -4.93 -35.82
N PRO A 789 -24.15 -5.64 -34.81
CA PRO A 789 -24.99 -6.77 -35.06
C PRO A 789 -26.13 -6.34 -35.99
N SER A 790 -26.14 -6.96 -37.17
CA SER A 790 -27.24 -6.87 -38.08
C SER A 790 -28.47 -7.45 -37.41
N ASP A 791 -29.62 -6.86 -37.60
CA ASP A 791 -30.99 -7.11 -37.14
C ASP A 791 -31.21 -8.17 -36.03
N PRO A 792 -31.98 -7.87 -34.99
CA PRO A 792 -32.25 -8.77 -33.85
C PRO A 792 -33.02 -10.06 -34.19
N GLY A 793 -33.05 -10.47 -35.45
CA GLY A 793 -33.81 -11.62 -35.95
C GLY A 793 -32.98 -12.69 -36.67
N GLU A 794 -31.71 -12.51 -36.96
CA GLU A 794 -30.89 -13.55 -37.59
C GLU A 794 -30.43 -14.60 -36.57
N PRO A 795 -30.67 -15.90 -36.83
CA PRO A 795 -30.17 -16.96 -35.97
C PRO A 795 -28.66 -17.00 -36.02
N LEU A 796 -28.01 -16.89 -34.82
CA LEU A 796 -26.56 -17.02 -34.65
C LEU A 796 -26.09 -18.36 -35.29
N ALA A 797 -25.21 -18.30 -36.29
CA ALA A 797 -24.63 -19.47 -36.88
C ALA A 797 -23.70 -20.19 -35.88
N ILE A 798 -23.99 -21.44 -35.55
CA ILE A 798 -23.22 -22.27 -34.65
C ILE A 798 -22.04 -22.88 -35.40
N ASN A 799 -20.84 -22.75 -34.87
CA ASN A 799 -19.62 -23.33 -35.40
C ASN A 799 -19.65 -24.86 -35.32
N ALA A 800 -19.42 -25.54 -36.45
CA ALA A 800 -19.48 -27.00 -36.58
C ALA A 800 -18.47 -27.73 -35.66
N GLU A 801 -17.25 -27.18 -35.51
CA GLU A 801 -16.23 -27.77 -34.62
C GLU A 801 -16.59 -27.61 -33.14
N ALA A 802 -17.17 -26.50 -32.77
CA ALA A 802 -17.66 -26.30 -31.40
C ALA A 802 -18.83 -27.27 -31.08
N ALA A 803 -19.78 -27.38 -31.99
CA ALA A 803 -20.88 -28.34 -31.87
C ALA A 803 -20.40 -29.81 -31.82
N LYS A 804 -19.33 -30.14 -32.55
CA LYS A 804 -18.69 -31.46 -32.49
C LYS A 804 -18.11 -31.76 -31.11
N VAL A 805 -17.49 -30.78 -30.45
CA VAL A 805 -17.01 -30.96 -29.08
C VAL A 805 -18.18 -31.31 -28.14
N ILE A 806 -19.30 -30.58 -28.25
CA ILE A 806 -20.50 -30.88 -27.45
C ILE A 806 -21.00 -32.28 -27.75
N ALA A 807 -21.11 -32.67 -29.05
CA ALA A 807 -21.56 -34.00 -29.49
C ALA A 807 -20.71 -35.11 -28.86
N VAL A 808 -19.40 -35.02 -28.98
CA VAL A 808 -18.46 -36.02 -28.44
C VAL A 808 -18.61 -36.12 -26.94
N THR A 809 -18.64 -34.95 -26.24
CA THR A 809 -18.81 -34.92 -24.78
C THR A 809 -20.14 -35.50 -24.32
N LEU A 810 -21.23 -35.27 -25.07
CA LEU A 810 -22.54 -35.90 -24.80
C LEU A 810 -22.47 -37.44 -24.92
N VAL A 811 -21.85 -37.94 -25.98
CA VAL A 811 -21.70 -39.39 -26.18
C VAL A 811 -20.83 -40.00 -25.07
N GLU A 812 -19.71 -39.39 -24.74
CA GLU A 812 -18.82 -39.86 -23.64
C GLU A 812 -19.54 -39.95 -22.28
N ASN A 813 -20.45 -39.02 -22.00
CA ASN A 813 -21.22 -39.05 -20.75
C ASN A 813 -22.43 -39.98 -20.77
N VAL A 814 -23.11 -40.15 -21.92
CA VAL A 814 -24.32 -40.95 -22.06
C VAL A 814 -24.01 -42.37 -22.49
N CYS A 815 -22.97 -42.59 -23.30
CA CYS A 815 -22.57 -43.89 -23.83
C CYS A 815 -21.05 -44.11 -23.65
N PRO A 816 -20.51 -44.25 -22.43
CA PRO A 816 -19.07 -44.34 -22.18
C PRO A 816 -18.40 -45.58 -22.78
N ASP A 817 -19.18 -46.56 -23.20
CA ASP A 817 -18.73 -47.79 -23.85
C ASP A 817 -18.52 -47.64 -25.37
N VAL A 818 -18.92 -46.53 -25.95
CA VAL A 818 -18.71 -46.24 -27.37
C VAL A 818 -17.34 -45.64 -27.61
N ALA A 819 -16.57 -46.23 -28.52
CA ALA A 819 -15.22 -45.70 -28.83
C ALA A 819 -15.33 -44.30 -29.46
N ASN A 820 -14.39 -43.40 -29.04
CA ASN A 820 -14.34 -42.04 -29.54
C ASN A 820 -14.19 -42.03 -31.05
N GLY A 821 -15.20 -41.52 -31.78
CA GLY A 821 -15.14 -41.32 -33.22
C GLY A 821 -15.88 -42.37 -34.05
N GLU A 822 -16.63 -43.29 -33.48
CA GLU A 822 -17.56 -44.14 -34.24
C GLU A 822 -18.64 -43.27 -34.89
N LEU A 823 -18.49 -43.06 -36.21
CA LEU A 823 -19.39 -42.23 -37.02
C LEU A 823 -20.47 -43.08 -37.71
N SER A 824 -20.38 -44.39 -37.66
CA SER A 824 -21.32 -45.29 -38.27
C SER A 824 -22.58 -45.49 -37.41
N TRP A 825 -23.74 -45.59 -38.09
CA TRP A 825 -24.96 -46.01 -37.41
C TRP A 825 -24.74 -47.43 -36.85
N PRO A 826 -24.91 -47.67 -35.56
CA PRO A 826 -24.60 -48.95 -34.93
C PRO A 826 -25.49 -50.07 -35.52
N PRO A 827 -24.96 -51.28 -35.79
CA PRO A 827 -25.75 -52.36 -36.33
C PRO A 827 -26.80 -52.83 -35.33
N GLU A 828 -27.90 -53.42 -35.86
CA GLU A 828 -28.99 -53.96 -34.99
C GLU A 828 -28.58 -55.26 -34.31
N GLU A 829 -27.49 -55.82 -34.66
CA GLU A 829 -27.06 -57.15 -34.18
C GLU A 829 -26.54 -57.03 -32.74
N HIS A 830 -27.29 -57.46 -31.92
CA HIS A 830 -27.65 -57.96 -30.91
C HIS A 830 -27.18 -58.57 -29.95
N ALA A 831 -26.33 -58.06 -29.48
CA ALA A 831 -25.95 -58.55 -28.21
C ALA A 831 -26.81 -57.89 -27.13
N ARG A 832 -27.04 -58.62 -26.05
CA ARG A 832 -27.71 -58.18 -24.81
C ARG A 832 -27.20 -56.80 -24.32
N THR A 833 -25.91 -56.50 -24.56
CA THR A 833 -25.23 -55.24 -24.32
C THR A 833 -25.82 -54.05 -25.05
N THR A 834 -26.32 -54.22 -26.28
CA THR A 834 -26.89 -53.13 -27.11
C THR A 834 -28.25 -52.71 -26.53
N VAL A 835 -29.06 -53.64 -26.10
CA VAL A 835 -30.35 -53.36 -25.47
C VAL A 835 -30.17 -52.70 -24.12
N GLU A 836 -29.20 -53.15 -23.31
CA GLU A 836 -28.87 -52.55 -22.02
C GLU A 836 -28.36 -51.10 -22.21
N ARG A 837 -27.55 -50.88 -23.25
CA ARG A 837 -27.09 -49.54 -23.63
C ARG A 837 -28.22 -48.62 -24.03
N ASP A 838 -29.11 -49.10 -24.92
CA ASP A 838 -30.25 -48.31 -25.40
C ASP A 838 -31.20 -47.91 -24.27
N ILE A 839 -31.45 -48.83 -23.31
CA ILE A 839 -32.21 -48.56 -22.09
C ILE A 839 -31.48 -47.54 -21.20
N HIS A 840 -30.18 -47.68 -21.09
CA HIS A 840 -29.35 -46.73 -20.30
C HIS A 840 -29.44 -45.33 -20.91
N ILE A 841 -29.30 -45.18 -22.22
CA ILE A 841 -29.44 -43.89 -22.94
C ILE A 841 -30.79 -43.27 -22.62
N ARG A 842 -31.88 -44.04 -22.77
CA ARG A 842 -33.23 -43.55 -22.47
C ARG A 842 -33.33 -43.05 -21.04
N ARG A 843 -32.85 -43.81 -20.05
CA ARG A 843 -32.85 -43.41 -18.63
C ARG A 843 -32.05 -42.13 -18.37
N CYS A 844 -30.94 -41.94 -19.09
CA CYS A 844 -30.19 -40.71 -19.00
C CYS A 844 -31.01 -39.50 -19.48
N PHE A 845 -31.74 -39.62 -20.56
CA PHE A 845 -32.59 -38.55 -21.09
C PHE A 845 -33.85 -38.32 -20.24
N GLU A 846 -34.36 -39.33 -19.57
CA GLU A 846 -35.43 -39.21 -18.57
C GLU A 846 -34.90 -38.46 -17.31
N ALA A 847 -33.70 -38.82 -16.86
CA ALA A 847 -33.10 -38.23 -15.65
C ALA A 847 -32.59 -36.81 -15.87
N HIS A 848 -32.14 -36.48 -17.11
CA HIS A 848 -31.52 -35.18 -17.44
C HIS A 848 -32.27 -34.50 -18.62
N PRO A 849 -33.37 -33.77 -18.36
CA PRO A 849 -34.12 -33.09 -19.43
C PRO A 849 -33.29 -32.11 -20.26
N VAL A 850 -32.18 -31.58 -19.72
CA VAL A 850 -31.25 -30.66 -20.38
C VAL A 850 -30.56 -31.32 -21.61
N LEU A 851 -30.55 -32.65 -21.72
CA LEU A 851 -29.90 -33.35 -22.83
C LEU A 851 -30.57 -33.05 -24.17
N PHE A 852 -31.89 -32.90 -24.22
CA PHE A 852 -32.60 -32.54 -25.46
C PHE A 852 -32.23 -31.14 -25.96
N PRO A 853 -32.28 -30.07 -25.16
CA PRO A 853 -31.80 -28.77 -25.57
C PRO A 853 -30.33 -28.75 -26.02
N LEU A 854 -29.44 -29.48 -25.35
CA LEU A 854 -28.04 -29.62 -25.80
C LEU A 854 -27.95 -30.36 -27.15
N LEU A 855 -28.75 -31.39 -27.36
CA LEU A 855 -28.80 -32.11 -28.63
C LEU A 855 -29.32 -31.20 -29.77
N GLN A 856 -30.25 -30.27 -29.48
CA GLN A 856 -30.70 -29.26 -30.46
C GLN A 856 -29.58 -28.29 -30.83
N VAL A 857 -28.75 -27.85 -29.88
CA VAL A 857 -27.56 -27.01 -30.20
C VAL A 857 -26.60 -27.78 -31.10
N VAL A 858 -26.40 -29.09 -30.84
CA VAL A 858 -25.58 -29.94 -31.72
C VAL A 858 -26.19 -30.05 -33.12
N ALA A 859 -27.51 -30.22 -33.20
CA ALA A 859 -28.20 -30.31 -34.47
C ALA A 859 -28.08 -29.02 -35.31
N ALA A 860 -28.16 -27.85 -34.67
CA ALA A 860 -27.97 -26.57 -35.35
C ALA A 860 -26.54 -26.40 -35.90
N GLY A 861 -25.53 -27.02 -35.27
CA GLY A 861 -24.11 -26.98 -35.68
C GLY A 861 -23.72 -28.08 -36.68
N ARG A 862 -24.51 -28.26 -37.74
CA ARG A 862 -24.27 -29.28 -38.77
C ARG A 862 -22.82 -29.35 -39.23
N PRO A 863 -22.22 -30.52 -39.49
CA PRO A 863 -22.68 -31.90 -39.41
C PRO A 863 -22.46 -32.60 -38.06
N ALA A 864 -22.35 -31.85 -36.97
CA ALA A 864 -21.95 -32.37 -35.66
C ALA A 864 -22.87 -33.48 -35.11
N LEU A 865 -24.17 -33.45 -35.47
CA LEU A 865 -25.12 -34.43 -34.99
C LEU A 865 -24.78 -35.88 -35.45
N CYS A 866 -23.98 -36.03 -36.52
CA CYS A 866 -23.51 -37.36 -36.95
C CYS A 866 -22.68 -38.08 -35.89
N TYR A 867 -21.97 -37.35 -35.06
CA TYR A 867 -21.16 -37.91 -33.95
C TYR A 867 -22.03 -38.46 -32.81
N CYS A 868 -23.34 -38.14 -32.77
CA CYS A 868 -24.28 -38.67 -31.79
C CYS A 868 -25.01 -39.93 -32.27
N SER A 869 -24.55 -40.59 -33.32
CA SER A 869 -25.23 -41.75 -33.95
C SER A 869 -25.67 -42.83 -32.94
N ALA A 870 -24.83 -43.19 -31.98
CA ALA A 870 -25.15 -44.20 -30.97
C ALA A 870 -26.31 -43.76 -30.07
N VAL A 871 -26.31 -42.46 -29.66
CA VAL A 871 -27.36 -41.87 -28.82
C VAL A 871 -28.69 -41.81 -29.56
N LEU A 872 -28.66 -41.32 -30.82
CA LEU A 872 -29.84 -41.22 -31.66
C LEU A 872 -30.48 -42.61 -31.93
N ARG A 873 -29.61 -43.59 -32.23
CA ARG A 873 -30.08 -44.99 -32.42
C ARG A 873 -30.73 -45.56 -31.18
N GLY A 874 -30.08 -45.43 -30.02
CA GLY A 874 -30.58 -45.92 -28.73
C GLY A 874 -31.92 -45.30 -28.32
N LEU A 875 -32.05 -43.98 -28.46
CA LEU A 875 -33.33 -43.29 -28.24
C LEU A 875 -34.41 -43.78 -29.19
N LEU A 876 -34.13 -43.84 -30.52
CA LEU A 876 -35.10 -44.24 -31.50
C LEU A 876 -35.53 -45.68 -31.30
N ALA A 877 -34.60 -46.61 -30.99
CA ALA A 877 -34.91 -48.01 -30.72
C ALA A 877 -35.84 -48.19 -29.49
N THR A 878 -35.54 -47.45 -28.41
CA THR A 878 -36.35 -47.54 -27.17
C THR A 878 -37.74 -46.90 -27.35
N LEU A 879 -37.85 -45.79 -28.09
CA LEU A 879 -39.15 -45.19 -28.43
C LEU A 879 -39.98 -46.08 -29.31
N LEU A 880 -39.40 -46.75 -30.35
CA LEU A 880 -40.09 -47.75 -31.17
C LEU A 880 -40.60 -48.91 -30.35
N ALA A 881 -39.75 -49.39 -29.38
CA ALA A 881 -40.17 -50.50 -28.51
C ALA A 881 -41.38 -50.10 -27.62
N HIS A 882 -41.34 -48.85 -27.09
CA HIS A 882 -42.48 -48.34 -26.29
C HIS A 882 -43.76 -48.24 -27.09
N TRP A 883 -43.72 -47.64 -28.29
CA TRP A 883 -44.89 -47.49 -29.14
C TRP A 883 -45.41 -48.84 -29.70
N GLU A 884 -44.54 -49.83 -29.82
CA GLU A 884 -44.98 -51.21 -30.12
C GLU A 884 -45.76 -51.82 -28.97
N ALA A 885 -45.28 -51.67 -27.73
CA ALA A 885 -45.97 -52.17 -26.57
C ALA A 885 -47.31 -51.46 -26.31
N SER A 886 -47.43 -50.19 -26.74
CA SER A 886 -48.60 -49.36 -26.55
C SER A 886 -49.54 -49.34 -27.76
N ARG A 887 -49.31 -50.16 -28.81
CA ARG A 887 -50.01 -50.12 -30.08
C ARG A 887 -51.55 -50.34 -30.02
N GLU A 888 -52.01 -51.02 -28.97
CA GLU A 888 -53.42 -51.33 -28.73
C GLU A 888 -54.16 -50.29 -27.89
N THR A 889 -53.43 -49.32 -27.31
CA THR A 889 -54.02 -48.25 -26.55
C THR A 889 -54.55 -47.16 -27.49
N LEU A 890 -55.68 -46.55 -27.13
CA LEU A 890 -56.28 -45.49 -27.94
C LEU A 890 -55.80 -44.10 -27.58
N SER A 891 -55.06 -44.00 -26.51
CA SER A 891 -54.56 -42.73 -25.94
C SER A 891 -53.04 -42.73 -25.77
N THR A 892 -52.42 -41.63 -26.09
CA THR A 892 -50.96 -41.37 -25.86
C THR A 892 -50.76 -40.86 -24.46
N ASP A 893 -51.07 -41.64 -23.43
CA ASP A 893 -51.10 -41.20 -22.03
C ASP A 893 -49.66 -41.00 -21.38
N ASP A 894 -48.63 -41.32 -22.12
CA ASP A 894 -47.26 -41.09 -21.65
C ASP A 894 -46.67 -39.82 -22.28
N PRO A 895 -46.72 -38.69 -21.58
CA PRO A 895 -46.29 -37.39 -22.11
C PRO A 895 -44.80 -37.35 -22.43
N TRP A 896 -43.95 -38.12 -21.67
CA TRP A 896 -42.50 -38.11 -21.93
C TRP A 896 -42.15 -38.77 -23.27
N HIS A 897 -42.67 -39.93 -23.55
CA HIS A 897 -42.36 -40.64 -24.80
C HIS A 897 -42.86 -39.90 -26.03
N LEU A 898 -44.00 -39.23 -25.94
CA LEU A 898 -44.49 -38.37 -27.03
C LEU A 898 -43.55 -37.18 -27.24
N GLN A 899 -43.23 -36.44 -26.18
CA GLN A 899 -42.35 -35.31 -26.26
C GLN A 899 -40.95 -35.70 -26.75
N ALA A 900 -40.39 -36.79 -26.24
CA ALA A 900 -39.09 -37.32 -26.65
C ALA A 900 -39.08 -37.71 -28.13
N SER A 901 -40.16 -38.31 -28.63
CA SER A 901 -40.32 -38.65 -30.04
C SER A 901 -40.33 -37.39 -30.92
N CYS A 902 -41.11 -36.37 -30.53
CA CYS A 902 -41.14 -35.10 -31.23
C CYS A 902 -39.76 -34.41 -31.27
N LEU A 903 -39.09 -34.28 -30.08
CA LEU A 903 -37.78 -33.62 -29.95
C LEU A 903 -36.70 -34.38 -30.73
N LEU A 904 -36.68 -35.72 -30.69
CA LEU A 904 -35.69 -36.53 -31.41
C LEU A 904 -35.79 -36.33 -32.91
N VAL A 905 -37.00 -36.45 -33.49
CA VAL A 905 -37.20 -36.25 -34.92
C VAL A 905 -36.95 -34.81 -35.34
N SER A 906 -37.38 -33.84 -34.55
CA SER A 906 -37.07 -32.43 -34.77
C SER A 906 -35.55 -32.18 -34.82
N CYS A 907 -34.78 -32.72 -33.87
CA CYS A 907 -33.30 -32.60 -33.86
C CYS A 907 -32.68 -33.26 -35.11
N MET A 908 -33.17 -34.44 -35.49
CA MET A 908 -32.66 -35.12 -36.68
C MET A 908 -33.00 -34.35 -37.96
N GLY A 909 -34.16 -33.70 -38.01
CA GLY A 909 -34.57 -32.81 -39.10
C GLY A 909 -33.71 -31.54 -39.18
N GLU A 910 -33.54 -30.83 -38.08
CA GLU A 910 -32.71 -29.63 -37.98
C GLU A 910 -31.24 -29.92 -38.33
N GLY A 911 -30.71 -31.04 -37.83
CA GLY A 911 -29.38 -31.57 -38.16
C GLY A 911 -29.25 -32.10 -39.58
N GLN A 912 -30.30 -32.06 -40.40
CA GLN A 912 -30.34 -32.56 -41.77
C GLN A 912 -29.93 -34.05 -41.92
N LEU A 913 -30.28 -34.87 -40.93
CA LEU A 913 -30.15 -36.31 -41.02
C LEU A 913 -31.34 -36.91 -41.74
N LEU A 914 -32.47 -36.22 -41.81
CA LEU A 914 -33.70 -36.59 -42.41
C LEU A 914 -34.04 -35.66 -43.60
N PRO A 915 -34.60 -36.20 -44.72
CA PRO A 915 -35.15 -35.38 -45.80
C PRO A 915 -36.34 -34.54 -45.26
N PRO A 916 -36.67 -33.40 -45.88
CA PRO A 916 -37.69 -32.49 -45.40
C PRO A 916 -39.07 -33.16 -45.08
N VAL A 917 -39.44 -34.15 -45.84
CA VAL A 917 -40.68 -34.87 -45.63
C VAL A 917 -40.72 -35.69 -44.34
N LEU A 918 -39.65 -36.37 -43.98
CA LEU A 918 -39.47 -37.09 -42.69
C LEU A 918 -39.18 -36.17 -41.55
N ALA A 919 -38.45 -35.05 -41.78
CA ALA A 919 -38.07 -34.12 -40.77
C ALA A 919 -39.26 -33.47 -40.04
N ASN A 920 -40.38 -33.26 -40.79
CA ASN A 920 -41.55 -32.57 -40.24
C ASN A 920 -42.58 -33.50 -39.62
N VAL A 921 -42.40 -34.81 -39.68
CA VAL A 921 -43.47 -35.79 -39.19
C VAL A 921 -43.72 -35.65 -37.69
N HIS A 922 -42.79 -35.10 -36.90
CA HIS A 922 -42.95 -34.87 -35.49
C HIS A 922 -44.10 -33.90 -35.13
N GLU A 923 -44.47 -33.01 -36.04
CA GLU A 923 -45.61 -32.10 -35.87
C GLU A 923 -46.94 -32.78 -35.83
N ALA A 924 -47.05 -33.95 -36.47
CA ALA A 924 -48.28 -34.77 -36.51
C ALA A 924 -48.43 -35.66 -35.24
N PHE A 925 -47.35 -36.02 -34.55
CA PHE A 925 -47.33 -36.96 -33.41
C PHE A 925 -48.40 -36.69 -32.35
N PRO A 926 -48.60 -35.44 -31.89
CA PRO A 926 -49.59 -35.11 -30.85
C PRO A 926 -51.04 -35.45 -31.25
N HIS A 927 -51.27 -35.61 -32.52
CA HIS A 927 -52.63 -35.83 -33.11
C HIS A 927 -52.88 -37.28 -33.56
N LEU A 928 -51.90 -38.15 -33.36
CA LEU A 928 -51.92 -39.53 -33.89
C LEU A 928 -52.06 -40.55 -32.73
N THR A 929 -52.52 -41.76 -33.18
CA THR A 929 -52.53 -42.91 -32.26
C THR A 929 -51.18 -43.51 -32.07
N PRO A 930 -50.87 -44.21 -30.97
CA PRO A 930 -49.59 -44.89 -30.73
C PRO A 930 -49.11 -45.76 -31.89
N PHE A 931 -50.03 -46.46 -32.53
CA PHE A 931 -49.75 -47.29 -33.73
C PHE A 931 -49.27 -46.43 -34.89
N GLU A 932 -49.92 -45.30 -35.15
CA GLU A 932 -49.54 -44.38 -36.25
C GLU A 932 -48.20 -43.68 -35.98
N VAL A 933 -47.94 -43.22 -34.70
CA VAL A 933 -46.65 -42.69 -34.32
C VAL A 933 -45.53 -43.73 -34.57
N ARG A 934 -45.78 -44.99 -34.19
CA ARG A 934 -44.83 -46.06 -34.44
C ARG A 934 -44.54 -46.24 -35.94
N LEU A 935 -45.57 -46.24 -36.81
CA LEU A 935 -45.37 -46.37 -38.25
C LEU A 935 -44.46 -45.26 -38.80
N LEU A 936 -44.66 -44.00 -38.35
CA LEU A 936 -43.84 -42.88 -38.79
C LEU A 936 -42.45 -42.97 -38.27
N LEU A 937 -42.24 -43.34 -37.00
CA LEU A 937 -40.91 -43.54 -36.41
C LEU A 937 -40.19 -44.74 -37.07
N LEU A 938 -40.89 -45.77 -37.50
CA LEU A 938 -40.34 -46.90 -38.27
C LEU A 938 -39.84 -46.45 -39.63
N ALA A 939 -40.57 -45.58 -40.31
CA ALA A 939 -40.10 -44.98 -41.57
C ALA A 939 -38.82 -44.14 -41.36
N VAL A 940 -38.74 -43.37 -40.29
CA VAL A 940 -37.52 -42.65 -39.90
C VAL A 940 -36.35 -43.62 -39.60
N TRP A 941 -36.59 -44.68 -38.85
CA TRP A 941 -35.62 -45.74 -38.58
C TRP A 941 -35.04 -46.37 -39.86
N GLU A 942 -35.90 -46.80 -40.72
CA GLU A 942 -35.50 -47.46 -41.99
C GLU A 942 -34.72 -46.53 -42.88
N TYR A 943 -35.10 -45.23 -42.93
CA TYR A 943 -34.40 -44.24 -43.70
C TYR A 943 -32.97 -44.05 -43.14
N VAL A 944 -32.81 -43.82 -41.85
CA VAL A 944 -31.50 -43.56 -41.23
C VAL A 944 -30.58 -44.79 -41.29
N ARG A 945 -31.21 -46.02 -41.17
CA ARG A 945 -30.49 -47.29 -41.32
C ARG A 945 -29.93 -47.42 -42.73
N GLY A 946 -30.70 -47.09 -43.75
CA GLY A 946 -30.29 -47.17 -45.16
C GLY A 946 -29.35 -46.08 -45.61
N ASN A 947 -29.42 -44.92 -44.98
CA ASN A 947 -28.72 -43.73 -45.35
C ASN A 947 -27.86 -43.16 -44.19
N GLY A 948 -27.11 -44.02 -43.52
CA GLY A 948 -26.35 -43.68 -42.30
C GLY A 948 -25.79 -42.22 -42.22
N PRO A 949 -25.90 -41.63 -41.04
CA PRO A 949 -25.43 -40.27 -40.83
C PRO A 949 -23.91 -40.21 -40.92
N MET A 950 -23.41 -39.51 -41.94
CA MET A 950 -21.96 -39.33 -42.19
C MET A 950 -21.65 -37.86 -42.48
N PRO A 951 -20.61 -37.26 -41.82
CA PRO A 951 -20.20 -35.87 -42.07
C PRO A 951 -19.84 -35.59 -43.53
N GLN A 952 -19.32 -36.60 -44.27
CA GLN A 952 -18.91 -36.46 -45.67
C GLN A 952 -20.08 -36.19 -46.63
N LYS A 953 -21.33 -36.43 -46.22
CA LYS A 953 -22.53 -36.10 -46.98
C LYS A 953 -22.91 -34.62 -46.93
N PHE A 954 -22.23 -33.81 -46.12
CA PHE A 954 -22.49 -32.40 -45.98
C PHE A 954 -21.46 -31.58 -46.76
N ALA A 955 -21.95 -30.59 -47.53
CA ALA A 955 -21.13 -29.60 -48.19
C ALA A 955 -21.31 -28.22 -47.54
N PHE A 956 -20.25 -27.44 -47.41
CA PHE A 956 -20.32 -26.07 -46.92
C PHE A 956 -20.89 -25.13 -47.98
N SER A 957 -22.02 -24.47 -47.69
CA SER A 957 -22.59 -23.44 -48.56
C SER A 957 -22.07 -22.07 -48.13
N SER A 958 -21.25 -21.47 -48.97
CA SER A 958 -20.71 -20.12 -48.71
C SER A 958 -21.80 -19.04 -48.71
N GLU A 959 -22.90 -19.23 -49.41
CA GLU A 959 -24.02 -18.28 -49.46
C GLU A 959 -24.80 -18.24 -48.16
N ARG A 960 -24.90 -19.38 -47.49
CA ARG A 960 -25.66 -19.55 -46.23
C ARG A 960 -24.76 -19.59 -45.01
N GLY A 961 -23.46 -19.69 -45.16
CA GLY A 961 -22.50 -19.82 -44.03
C GLY A 961 -22.66 -21.12 -43.24
N LEU A 962 -23.34 -22.14 -43.78
CA LEU A 962 -23.72 -23.36 -43.05
C LEU A 962 -23.45 -24.60 -43.90
N PHE A 963 -23.22 -25.73 -43.24
CA PHE A 963 -23.15 -27.03 -43.89
C PHE A 963 -24.57 -27.49 -44.25
N CYS A 964 -24.71 -27.96 -45.49
CA CYS A 964 -25.99 -28.48 -46.01
C CYS A 964 -25.77 -29.87 -46.59
N ARG A 965 -26.76 -30.73 -46.42
CA ARG A 965 -26.81 -32.08 -47.01
C ARG A 965 -27.66 -32.05 -48.27
N ASP A 966 -27.13 -32.70 -49.31
CA ASP A 966 -27.88 -32.94 -50.53
C ASP A 966 -28.55 -34.33 -50.49
N PHE A 967 -29.86 -34.33 -50.36
CA PHE A 967 -30.66 -35.55 -50.27
C PHE A 967 -30.95 -36.21 -51.67
N SER A 968 -30.60 -35.54 -52.73
CA SER A 968 -30.79 -36.09 -54.10
C SER A 968 -29.97 -37.35 -54.38
N ARG A 969 -28.91 -37.56 -53.57
CA ARG A 969 -28.01 -38.71 -53.69
C ARG A 969 -28.43 -39.92 -52.82
N ASP A 970 -29.40 -39.69 -51.94
CA ASP A 970 -29.94 -40.78 -51.15
C ASP A 970 -30.94 -41.61 -52.02
N GLY A 971 -31.00 -42.91 -51.80
CA GLY A 971 -31.90 -43.78 -52.64
C GLY A 971 -33.37 -43.38 -52.61
N ASP A 972 -34.24 -44.12 -53.25
CA ASP A 972 -35.65 -43.77 -53.46
C ASP A 972 -36.37 -43.32 -52.17
N VAL A 973 -36.47 -42.02 -51.98
CA VAL A 973 -37.13 -41.39 -50.84
C VAL A 973 -38.62 -41.62 -50.84
N ALA A 974 -39.23 -41.88 -52.03
CA ALA A 974 -40.63 -42.14 -52.20
C ALA A 974 -41.08 -43.35 -51.40
N ARG A 975 -40.21 -44.35 -51.20
CA ARG A 975 -40.47 -45.54 -50.40
C ARG A 975 -40.83 -45.20 -48.97
N TYR A 976 -40.25 -44.16 -48.39
CA TYR A 976 -40.46 -43.74 -47.01
C TYR A 976 -41.62 -42.76 -46.85
N VAL A 977 -42.06 -42.16 -47.95
CA VAL A 977 -43.22 -41.25 -48.00
C VAL A 977 -44.57 -41.98 -47.98
N ALA A 978 -44.63 -43.18 -48.54
CA ALA A 978 -45.88 -43.95 -48.63
C ALA A 978 -46.56 -44.19 -47.28
N PRO A 979 -45.83 -44.54 -46.18
CA PRO A 979 -46.44 -44.63 -44.84
C PRO A 979 -47.03 -43.30 -44.36
N ILE A 980 -46.28 -42.20 -44.60
CA ILE A 980 -46.70 -40.84 -44.20
C ILE A 980 -48.00 -40.46 -44.90
N GLN A 981 -48.11 -40.70 -46.24
CA GLN A 981 -49.28 -40.40 -47.01
C GLN A 981 -50.46 -41.18 -46.47
N SER A 982 -50.29 -42.49 -46.17
CA SER A 982 -51.32 -43.31 -45.65
C SER A 982 -51.89 -42.86 -44.33
N VAL A 983 -50.99 -42.44 -43.40
CA VAL A 983 -51.40 -41.91 -42.08
C VAL A 983 -52.08 -40.56 -42.21
N LEU A 984 -51.55 -39.65 -43.01
CA LEU A 984 -52.15 -38.35 -43.26
C LEU A 984 -53.51 -38.40 -43.92
N HIS A 985 -53.67 -39.24 -44.95
CA HIS A 985 -54.99 -39.47 -45.60
C HIS A 985 -56.03 -39.98 -44.60
N LYS A 986 -55.65 -40.92 -43.76
CA LYS A 986 -56.54 -41.48 -42.75
C LYS A 986 -56.97 -40.46 -41.68
N ASN A 987 -56.10 -39.48 -41.40
CA ASN A 987 -56.38 -38.47 -40.37
C ASN A 987 -56.58 -37.05 -40.95
N ILE A 988 -57.08 -36.94 -42.19
CA ILE A 988 -57.15 -35.68 -42.91
C ILE A 988 -58.00 -34.64 -42.18
N ASP A 989 -59.04 -35.05 -41.50
CA ASP A 989 -59.91 -34.15 -40.70
C ASP A 989 -59.15 -33.47 -39.52
N ARG A 990 -58.20 -34.13 -38.96
CA ARG A 990 -57.40 -33.64 -37.85
C ARG A 990 -56.09 -32.96 -38.30
N LEU A 991 -55.49 -33.37 -39.39
CA LEU A 991 -54.19 -32.99 -39.88
C LEU A 991 -54.20 -32.15 -41.15
N GLY A 992 -55.37 -31.80 -41.65
CA GLY A 992 -55.51 -31.09 -42.95
C GLY A 992 -54.75 -29.77 -42.97
N HIS A 993 -54.64 -29.10 -41.83
CA HIS A 993 -53.88 -27.85 -41.67
C HIS A 993 -52.34 -28.03 -41.79
N LEU A 994 -51.82 -29.26 -41.62
CA LEU A 994 -50.39 -29.62 -41.75
C LEU A 994 -50.06 -30.19 -43.16
N CYS A 995 -51.04 -30.52 -43.98
CA CYS A 995 -50.82 -31.20 -45.26
C CYS A 995 -49.86 -30.43 -46.21
N TRP A 996 -49.91 -29.12 -46.19
CA TRP A 996 -49.03 -28.28 -47.00
C TRP A 996 -47.51 -28.43 -46.67
N ARG A 997 -47.19 -28.78 -45.44
CA ARG A 997 -45.80 -29.01 -45.00
C ARG A 997 -45.20 -30.32 -45.52
N PHE A 998 -46.04 -31.27 -45.89
CA PHE A 998 -45.59 -32.54 -46.39
C PHE A 998 -45.60 -32.58 -47.92
N GLN A 999 -45.92 -31.48 -48.63
CA GLN A 999 -46.00 -31.40 -50.10
C GLN A 999 -46.90 -32.47 -50.73
N LEU A 1000 -48.02 -32.75 -50.08
CA LEU A 1000 -49.00 -33.70 -50.51
C LEU A 1000 -50.03 -33.11 -51.51
#